data_271a89e84d3c321e9dc93434d183e326
#
_entry.id   271a89e84d3c321e9dc93434d183e326
#
_cell.length_a   1.000
_cell.length_b   1.000
_cell.length_c   1.000
_cell.angle_alpha   90.00
_cell.angle_beta   90.00
_cell.angle_gamma   90.00
#
_symmetry.space_group_name_H-M   'P 1'
#
loop_
_entity.id
_entity.type
_entity.pdbx_description
1 polymer ?
#
loop_
_entity_poly.entity_id
_entity_poly.type
_entity_poly.pdbx_seq_one_letter_code
_entity_poly.pdbx_strand_id
1 'polypeptide(L)'
;MDYNKTINLPKTDFPMRAGLPKREPEMLKRWEDMDLYNELLKKNEGKPRFSLHDGPPFSNGSLHMGHALNKSLKDIIVRSYAMRGRYTPYIPGWDNHGMPIESAIIKEQKLNRKAMSVADFRTACHQYADKYIGIQMEGFKRIGVLGDWEHPYKTMDPGFEAEEVKVFGAMYKKGYIYKGLKPVYWCYHDETALAEAEIEYQDDPCTTVYVKFPMHDDLGKLSHLDKSKLSFVIWTTTIWTLPGNLAIALHPDESYAIVRNDDNGEMYIVAEALVEKVMAVGKVEHYTVVETHPGNFYENMLAQHPFLPKTSRLVLADYVTMDSGTGCVHTAPGFGADDYQTCRRYGMDMVVPVNDQGRHTDYAGKYEGMLVEESNPVILNDMKEAGSLFASEEIVHSYPHCWRCKKPIIFRATPQWFCSVDSFKDEACAACNDVRWVPGWGIDRMKSMIRERADWCISRQRRWGLPIPVFYCADCGKPVCTDETIEAVSALFAEKGSNAWFEMDAADILPKGFACPHCGKSAGFTKEEDTLDGWFDSGSTHFAAMKKDQGFWPATMYLEGLDQYRGWFQSSLLTAVGAFGEGAPFKECVTHGWTVDGEGRAMHKSLGNGVDPADIFNENGADILRLWAASADYHADVRCSKAIFQQLSQNYLKFRNTCKFMLDNLVDFDPTHLTKAEDMPVLDRWLITKLNELIEKVEQSYNDYEFHIITHAVNDFCVTTLSSFYLDIVKDRLYCEAADSAERRSAQTALYLTLSTLAKLFAPILAFTCDEIWLAMPHTAEDDARNVVLNDMNKPFTAYALDAETMARWEHIIEVRTAVNGALEEARAAKVIGKSLEADVHLTVPEGDVFLADENPAALADLFIVSKVELTVGGELAVKVENAAGTKCPRCWKHSLTPNAEGLCPRCAEVVRHLPDLL
;
A
#
# COMPACT_ATOMS: atom_id res chain seq x y z
N MET A 1 -21.10 42.16 44.81
CA MET A 1 -20.83 40.73 44.70
C MET A 1 -20.14 40.46 43.35
N ASP A 2 -19.12 39.59 43.31
CA ASP A 2 -18.52 39.18 42.03
C ASP A 2 -19.32 37.99 41.49
N TYR A 3 -20.30 38.29 40.66
CA TYR A 3 -21.20 37.30 40.11
C TYR A 3 -20.52 36.27 39.19
N ASN A 4 -19.28 36.52 38.72
CA ASN A 4 -18.51 35.51 37.96
C ASN A 4 -18.19 34.27 38.80
N LYS A 5 -18.18 34.41 40.16
CA LYS A 5 -17.96 33.27 41.06
C LYS A 5 -19.22 32.43 41.29
N THR A 6 -20.37 32.87 40.79
CA THR A 6 -21.66 32.16 40.91
C THR A 6 -22.08 31.41 39.71
N ILE A 7 -21.34 31.48 38.59
CA ILE A 7 -21.58 30.71 37.38
C ILE A 7 -20.87 29.36 37.46
N ASN A 8 -21.43 28.37 36.74
CA ASN A 8 -20.83 27.03 36.63
C ASN A 8 -19.65 27.12 35.66
N LEU A 9 -18.43 27.33 36.23
CA LEU A 9 -17.23 27.38 35.36
C LEU A 9 -16.66 25.99 35.09
N PRO A 10 -16.22 25.73 33.85
CA PRO A 10 -15.58 24.50 33.53
C PRO A 10 -14.32 24.23 34.35
N LYS A 11 -14.14 22.99 34.83
CA LYS A 11 -13.00 22.62 35.70
C LYS A 11 -12.57 21.17 35.40
N THR A 12 -11.97 20.90 34.25
CA THR A 12 -11.38 19.59 33.99
C THR A 12 -9.86 19.62 34.14
N ASP A 13 -9.28 18.48 34.53
CA ASP A 13 -7.85 18.23 34.52
C ASP A 13 -7.32 17.86 33.10
N PHE A 14 -8.20 17.70 32.12
CA PHE A 14 -7.80 17.45 30.74
C PHE A 14 -6.96 18.62 30.20
N PRO A 15 -5.70 18.38 29.78
CA PRO A 15 -4.75 19.46 29.53
C PRO A 15 -5.11 20.27 28.29
N MET A 16 -4.92 21.60 28.38
CA MET A 16 -5.12 22.54 27.30
C MET A 16 -4.22 22.19 26.07
N ARG A 17 -2.95 21.85 26.31
CA ARG A 17 -2.00 21.50 25.27
C ARG A 17 -1.98 20.00 25.08
N ALA A 18 -2.05 19.54 23.83
CA ALA A 18 -2.00 18.13 23.46
C ALA A 18 -0.70 17.46 23.93
N GLY A 19 0.46 18.04 23.60
CA GLY A 19 1.76 17.52 24.00
C GLY A 19 2.02 16.08 23.55
N LEU A 20 1.43 15.65 22.43
CA LEU A 20 1.43 14.29 21.92
C LEU A 20 2.80 13.60 21.96
N PRO A 21 3.91 14.22 21.47
CA PRO A 21 5.20 13.56 21.47
C PRO A 21 5.70 13.09 22.84
N LYS A 22 5.26 13.77 23.91
CA LYS A 22 5.64 13.43 25.30
C LYS A 22 4.65 12.49 25.97
N ARG A 23 3.36 12.65 25.68
CA ARG A 23 2.29 11.92 26.36
C ARG A 23 2.03 10.54 25.78
N GLU A 24 2.15 10.39 24.45
CA GLU A 24 1.93 9.13 23.78
C GLU A 24 2.82 7.99 24.30
N PRO A 25 4.14 8.18 24.55
CA PRO A 25 4.98 7.15 25.16
C PRO A 25 4.49 6.69 26.55
N GLU A 26 3.96 7.60 27.37
CA GLU A 26 3.39 7.26 28.68
C GLU A 26 2.11 6.44 28.53
N MET A 27 1.30 6.77 27.53
CA MET A 27 0.08 6.01 27.20
C MET A 27 0.41 4.63 26.63
N LEU A 28 1.41 4.51 25.76
CA LEU A 28 1.88 3.21 25.27
C LEU A 28 2.32 2.31 26.41
N LYS A 29 3.10 2.85 27.36
CA LYS A 29 3.48 2.09 28.54
C LYS A 29 2.27 1.62 29.34
N ARG A 30 1.25 2.48 29.53
CA ARG A 30 0.01 2.10 30.20
C ARG A 30 -0.73 0.99 29.43
N TRP A 31 -0.78 1.05 28.09
CA TRP A 31 -1.39 0.01 27.28
C TRP A 31 -0.63 -1.34 27.39
N GLU A 32 0.69 -1.29 27.45
CA GLU A 32 1.54 -2.45 27.66
C GLU A 32 1.37 -3.03 29.07
N ASP A 33 1.40 -2.17 30.12
CA ASP A 33 1.23 -2.59 31.52
C ASP A 33 -0.14 -3.26 31.77
N MET A 34 -1.18 -2.89 31.02
CA MET A 34 -2.53 -3.50 31.11
C MET A 34 -2.76 -4.63 30.12
N ASP A 35 -1.77 -4.95 29.27
CA ASP A 35 -1.88 -5.95 28.21
C ASP A 35 -3.10 -5.70 27.29
N LEU A 36 -3.21 -4.48 26.80
CA LEU A 36 -4.38 -3.98 26.07
C LEU A 36 -4.77 -4.88 24.89
N TYR A 37 -3.79 -5.40 24.16
CA TYR A 37 -4.06 -6.28 23.01
C TYR A 37 -4.81 -7.56 23.43
N ASN A 38 -4.31 -8.26 24.44
CA ASN A 38 -4.95 -9.47 24.91
C ASN A 38 -6.29 -9.21 25.62
N GLU A 39 -6.43 -8.11 26.34
CA GLU A 39 -7.70 -7.67 26.93
C GLU A 39 -8.75 -7.39 25.83
N LEU A 40 -8.35 -6.81 24.70
CA LEU A 40 -9.25 -6.60 23.55
C LEU A 40 -9.67 -7.92 22.89
N LEU A 41 -8.75 -8.86 22.74
CA LEU A 41 -9.05 -10.21 22.23
C LEU A 41 -10.01 -10.94 23.17
N LYS A 42 -9.76 -10.89 24.48
CA LYS A 42 -10.61 -11.50 25.51
C LYS A 42 -12.02 -10.95 25.51
N LYS A 43 -12.19 -9.61 25.38
CA LYS A 43 -13.49 -8.96 25.24
C LYS A 43 -14.31 -9.57 24.10
N ASN A 44 -13.67 -9.93 23.01
CA ASN A 44 -14.31 -10.42 21.80
C ASN A 44 -14.18 -11.95 21.60
N GLU A 45 -13.72 -12.67 22.61
CA GLU A 45 -13.63 -14.13 22.56
C GLU A 45 -14.98 -14.78 22.22
N GLY A 46 -14.96 -15.72 21.28
CA GLY A 46 -16.18 -16.41 20.82
C GLY A 46 -17.04 -15.63 19.83
N LYS A 47 -16.73 -14.35 19.56
CA LYS A 47 -17.41 -13.57 18.52
C LYS A 47 -16.88 -13.93 17.12
N PRO A 48 -17.60 -13.59 16.02
CA PRO A 48 -17.13 -13.85 14.67
C PRO A 48 -15.77 -13.26 14.41
N ARG A 49 -14.85 -14.06 13.84
CA ARG A 49 -13.46 -13.68 13.56
C ARG A 49 -13.39 -12.71 12.37
N PHE A 50 -12.56 -11.69 12.49
CA PHE A 50 -12.00 -10.92 11.42
C PHE A 50 -10.47 -11.08 11.48
N SER A 51 -9.86 -11.64 10.45
CA SER A 51 -8.42 -11.87 10.39
C SER A 51 -7.80 -11.07 9.26
N LEU A 52 -6.94 -10.14 9.62
CA LEU A 52 -6.03 -9.48 8.70
C LEU A 52 -4.69 -10.18 8.78
N HIS A 53 -4.28 -10.84 7.69
CA HIS A 53 -2.94 -11.42 7.61
C HIS A 53 -1.94 -10.36 7.19
N ASP A 54 -0.90 -10.19 7.97
CA ASP A 54 0.11 -9.15 7.72
C ASP A 54 1.04 -9.55 6.58
N GLY A 55 1.13 -8.75 5.53
CA GLY A 55 2.17 -8.90 4.52
C GLY A 55 3.51 -8.53 5.15
N PRO A 56 4.50 -9.45 5.11
CA PRO A 56 5.72 -9.28 5.88
C PRO A 56 6.66 -8.28 5.23
N PRO A 57 7.00 -7.15 5.88
CA PRO A 57 8.04 -6.26 5.40
C PRO A 57 9.42 -6.93 5.47
N PHE A 58 10.34 -6.49 4.60
CA PHE A 58 11.73 -6.92 4.69
C PHE A 58 12.39 -6.40 5.97
N SER A 59 13.14 -7.27 6.65
CA SER A 59 13.90 -6.93 7.86
C SER A 59 15.23 -6.21 7.54
N ASN A 60 15.14 -5.10 6.80
CA ASN A 60 16.30 -4.32 6.39
C ASN A 60 16.01 -2.81 6.45
N GLY A 61 16.74 -2.11 7.29
CA GLY A 61 16.59 -0.66 7.43
C GLY A 61 15.45 -0.22 8.36
N SER A 62 15.43 1.07 8.65
CA SER A 62 14.43 1.71 9.49
C SER A 62 13.11 1.90 8.76
N LEU A 63 12.07 2.29 9.49
CA LEU A 63 10.77 2.61 8.91
C LEU A 63 10.86 3.75 7.89
N HIS A 64 9.99 3.69 6.89
CA HIS A 64 9.71 4.79 5.97
C HIS A 64 8.20 5.11 5.95
N MET A 65 7.81 6.20 5.30
CA MET A 65 6.41 6.65 5.30
C MET A 65 5.44 5.61 4.72
N GLY A 66 5.88 4.78 3.77
CA GLY A 66 5.06 3.66 3.27
C GLY A 66 4.73 2.63 4.35
N HIS A 67 5.69 2.27 5.21
CA HIS A 67 5.44 1.42 6.38
C HIS A 67 4.46 2.09 7.36
N ALA A 68 4.63 3.38 7.60
CA ALA A 68 3.76 4.14 8.51
C ALA A 68 2.31 4.20 7.98
N LEU A 69 2.12 4.44 6.69
CA LEU A 69 0.81 4.40 6.02
C LEU A 69 0.18 3.01 6.17
N ASN A 70 0.87 1.98 5.72
CA ASN A 70 0.40 0.60 5.70
C ASN A 70 -0.04 0.11 7.09
N LYS A 71 0.83 0.24 8.10
CA LYS A 71 0.55 -0.22 9.47
C LYS A 71 -0.53 0.61 10.16
N SER A 72 -0.62 1.93 9.89
CA SER A 72 -1.72 2.76 10.39
C SER A 72 -3.07 2.33 9.81
N LEU A 73 -3.16 2.08 8.51
CA LEU A 73 -4.39 1.61 7.86
C LEU A 73 -4.83 0.25 8.42
N LYS A 74 -3.90 -0.69 8.57
CA LYS A 74 -4.17 -2.02 9.16
C LYS A 74 -4.71 -1.90 10.58
N ASP A 75 -4.07 -1.10 11.43
CA ASP A 75 -4.50 -0.91 12.82
C ASP A 75 -5.87 -0.21 12.92
N ILE A 76 -6.13 0.79 12.06
CA ILE A 76 -7.45 1.44 11.97
C ILE A 76 -8.54 0.40 11.66
N ILE A 77 -8.30 -0.47 10.69
CA ILE A 77 -9.24 -1.53 10.31
C ILE A 77 -9.45 -2.51 11.46
N VAL A 78 -8.36 -3.05 12.01
CA VAL A 78 -8.41 -4.04 13.10
C VAL A 78 -9.15 -3.49 14.32
N ARG A 79 -8.82 -2.26 14.77
CA ARG A 79 -9.53 -1.59 15.88
C ARG A 79 -10.99 -1.35 15.56
N SER A 80 -11.33 -0.90 14.34
CA SER A 80 -12.70 -0.64 13.95
C SER A 80 -13.57 -1.90 14.01
N TYR A 81 -13.04 -3.04 13.55
CA TYR A 81 -13.74 -4.32 13.64
C TYR A 81 -13.84 -4.83 15.08
N ALA A 82 -12.79 -4.68 15.88
CA ALA A 82 -12.81 -5.03 17.31
C ALA A 82 -13.88 -4.25 18.08
N MET A 83 -13.99 -2.95 17.85
CA MET A 83 -14.99 -2.07 18.46
C MET A 83 -16.39 -2.23 17.88
N ARG A 84 -16.56 -3.03 16.83
CA ARG A 84 -17.84 -3.47 16.26
C ARG A 84 -18.17 -4.94 16.57
N GLY A 85 -17.51 -5.50 17.60
CA GLY A 85 -17.80 -6.81 18.12
C GLY A 85 -17.28 -7.97 17.30
N ARG A 86 -16.09 -7.85 16.73
CA ARG A 86 -15.37 -8.95 16.06
C ARG A 86 -14.13 -9.37 16.85
N TYR A 87 -13.84 -10.67 16.80
CA TYR A 87 -12.57 -11.20 17.31
C TYR A 87 -11.48 -10.94 16.26
N THR A 88 -10.48 -10.11 16.59
CA THR A 88 -9.54 -9.54 15.63
C THR A 88 -8.08 -9.82 16.00
N PRO A 89 -7.63 -11.08 15.96
CA PRO A 89 -6.21 -11.36 16.17
C PRO A 89 -5.38 -10.75 15.03
N TYR A 90 -4.30 -10.06 15.40
CA TYR A 90 -3.34 -9.49 14.45
C TYR A 90 -1.93 -9.90 14.86
N ILE A 91 -1.30 -10.72 14.04
CA ILE A 91 0.05 -11.22 14.25
C ILE A 91 0.94 -10.59 13.19
N PRO A 92 1.87 -9.69 13.56
CA PRO A 92 2.79 -9.07 12.62
C PRO A 92 3.79 -10.10 12.08
N GLY A 93 4.29 -9.86 10.88
CA GLY A 93 5.25 -10.75 10.24
C GLY A 93 6.43 -10.01 9.63
N TRP A 94 7.51 -10.74 9.33
CA TRP A 94 8.70 -10.26 8.63
C TRP A 94 9.18 -11.25 7.59
N ASP A 95 9.55 -10.72 6.42
CA ASP A 95 10.29 -11.43 5.38
C ASP A 95 11.79 -11.21 5.60
N ASN A 96 12.52 -12.30 5.82
CA ASN A 96 13.87 -12.24 6.35
C ASN A 96 14.94 -12.72 5.38
N HIS A 97 14.57 -13.41 4.30
CA HIS A 97 15.50 -14.01 3.38
C HIS A 97 15.81 -13.14 2.14
N GLY A 98 16.78 -13.60 1.36
CA GLY A 98 17.06 -13.09 0.03
C GLY A 98 18.00 -11.90 -0.04
N MET A 99 18.09 -11.38 -1.25
CA MET A 99 19.01 -10.32 -1.64
C MET A 99 18.86 -9.03 -0.83
N PRO A 100 17.65 -8.60 -0.37
CA PRO A 100 17.52 -7.39 0.41
C PRO A 100 18.38 -7.34 1.67
N ILE A 101 18.43 -8.44 2.40
CA ILE A 101 19.22 -8.56 3.65
C ILE A 101 20.68 -8.83 3.33
N GLU A 102 20.96 -9.78 2.44
CA GLU A 102 22.30 -10.14 2.03
C GLU A 102 23.10 -8.93 1.52
N SER A 103 22.52 -8.13 0.62
CA SER A 103 23.17 -6.94 0.07
C SER A 103 23.34 -5.83 1.11
N ALA A 104 22.40 -5.70 2.03
CA ALA A 104 22.44 -4.68 3.07
C ALA A 104 23.58 -4.97 4.07
N ILE A 105 23.72 -6.21 4.55
CA ILE A 105 24.77 -6.58 5.48
C ILE A 105 26.17 -6.51 4.83
N ILE A 106 26.29 -6.96 3.58
CA ILE A 106 27.55 -6.86 2.83
C ILE A 106 28.01 -5.39 2.76
N LYS A 107 27.08 -4.46 2.46
CA LYS A 107 27.38 -3.04 2.38
C LYS A 107 27.70 -2.42 3.74
N GLU A 108 26.88 -2.72 4.76
CA GLU A 108 27.03 -2.15 6.10
C GLU A 108 28.29 -2.63 6.81
N GLN A 109 28.59 -3.93 6.75
CA GLN A 109 29.71 -4.55 7.44
C GLN A 109 30.93 -4.84 6.55
N LYS A 110 30.83 -4.49 5.25
CA LYS A 110 31.89 -4.75 4.26
C LYS A 110 32.32 -6.22 4.19
N LEU A 111 31.36 -7.14 4.35
CA LEU A 111 31.62 -8.56 4.33
C LEU A 111 31.98 -9.04 2.92
N ASN A 112 32.90 -10.01 2.86
CA ASN A 112 33.17 -10.75 1.62
C ASN A 112 32.59 -12.16 1.72
N ARG A 113 31.39 -12.34 1.13
CA ARG A 113 30.67 -13.62 1.16
C ARG A 113 31.48 -14.80 0.59
N LYS A 114 32.39 -14.54 -0.36
CA LYS A 114 33.23 -15.60 -0.98
C LYS A 114 34.34 -16.04 -0.08
N ALA A 115 34.74 -15.24 0.93
CA ALA A 115 35.81 -15.56 1.87
C ALA A 115 35.31 -16.17 3.20
N MET A 116 34.00 -16.24 3.40
CA MET A 116 33.37 -16.81 4.62
C MET A 116 32.77 -18.18 4.33
N SER A 117 32.67 -19.03 5.38
CA SER A 117 31.83 -20.22 5.29
C SER A 117 30.35 -19.83 5.05
N VAL A 118 29.57 -20.72 4.42
CA VAL A 118 28.16 -20.47 4.20
C VAL A 118 27.41 -20.29 5.52
N ALA A 119 27.67 -21.14 6.49
CA ALA A 119 27.03 -21.10 7.81
C ALA A 119 27.35 -19.81 8.59
N ASP A 120 28.60 -19.35 8.60
CA ASP A 120 28.98 -18.09 9.27
C ASP A 120 28.31 -16.89 8.60
N PHE A 121 28.25 -16.87 7.27
CA PHE A 121 27.59 -15.80 6.53
C PHE A 121 26.07 -15.78 6.80
N ARG A 122 25.41 -16.94 6.82
CA ARG A 122 24.00 -17.08 7.15
C ARG A 122 23.69 -16.63 8.57
N THR A 123 24.55 -17.00 9.53
CA THR A 123 24.43 -16.54 10.92
C THR A 123 24.52 -15.02 11.02
N ALA A 124 25.44 -14.38 10.29
CA ALA A 124 25.55 -12.93 10.25
C ALA A 124 24.29 -12.28 9.66
N CYS A 125 23.72 -12.85 8.58
CA CYS A 125 22.45 -12.37 7.98
C CYS A 125 21.27 -12.47 8.96
N HIS A 126 21.18 -13.60 9.67
CA HIS A 126 20.15 -13.82 10.69
C HIS A 126 20.21 -12.76 11.80
N GLN A 127 21.39 -12.51 12.35
CA GLN A 127 21.59 -11.47 13.37
C GLN A 127 21.26 -10.07 12.86
N TYR A 128 21.58 -9.78 11.59
CA TYR A 128 21.24 -8.53 10.96
C TYR A 128 19.70 -8.37 10.83
N ALA A 129 19.01 -9.41 10.37
CA ALA A 129 17.55 -9.41 10.26
C ALA A 129 16.89 -9.20 11.63
N ASP A 130 17.30 -9.93 12.67
CA ASP A 130 16.78 -9.76 14.04
C ASP A 130 16.97 -8.34 14.58
N LYS A 131 18.12 -7.72 14.33
CA LYS A 131 18.37 -6.32 14.71
C LYS A 131 17.33 -5.38 14.10
N TYR A 132 17.05 -5.52 12.80
CA TYR A 132 16.11 -4.63 12.12
C TYR A 132 14.65 -4.95 12.41
N ILE A 133 14.29 -6.20 12.69
CA ILE A 133 12.99 -6.57 13.25
C ILE A 133 12.74 -5.76 14.53
N GLY A 134 13.70 -5.77 15.48
CA GLY A 134 13.57 -5.00 16.72
C GLY A 134 13.35 -3.51 16.48
N ILE A 135 14.15 -2.90 15.59
CA ILE A 135 14.03 -1.47 15.25
C ILE A 135 12.66 -1.15 14.63
N GLN A 136 12.20 -1.97 13.69
CA GLN A 136 10.91 -1.76 13.03
C GLN A 136 9.74 -1.99 13.99
N MET A 137 9.82 -3.02 14.83
CA MET A 137 8.81 -3.33 15.85
C MET A 137 8.59 -2.15 16.81
N GLU A 138 9.67 -1.57 17.33
CA GLU A 138 9.58 -0.39 18.19
C GLU A 138 8.95 0.80 17.47
N GLY A 139 9.27 0.99 16.19
CA GLY A 139 8.63 2.02 15.39
C GLY A 139 7.14 1.79 15.18
N PHE A 140 6.70 0.55 14.93
CA PHE A 140 5.29 0.20 14.78
C PHE A 140 4.52 0.35 16.10
N LYS A 141 5.10 -0.08 17.22
CA LYS A 141 4.56 0.17 18.56
C LYS A 141 4.43 1.68 18.83
N ARG A 142 5.43 2.48 18.43
CA ARG A 142 5.41 3.94 18.61
C ARG A 142 4.27 4.62 17.85
N ILE A 143 3.85 4.09 16.71
CA ILE A 143 2.66 4.55 15.96
C ILE A 143 1.35 4.16 16.69
N GLY A 144 1.41 3.28 17.68
CA GLY A 144 0.26 2.78 18.43
C GLY A 144 -0.42 1.55 17.82
N VAL A 145 0.27 0.82 16.94
CA VAL A 145 -0.27 -0.41 16.35
C VAL A 145 -0.40 -1.49 17.41
N LEU A 146 -1.60 -2.05 17.56
CA LEU A 146 -1.87 -3.19 18.44
C LEU A 146 -1.67 -4.52 17.69
N GLY A 147 -1.00 -5.47 18.33
CA GLY A 147 -0.75 -6.79 17.75
C GLY A 147 0.00 -7.69 18.72
N ASP A 148 0.17 -8.97 18.36
CA ASP A 148 1.01 -9.91 19.08
C ASP A 148 2.49 -9.67 18.75
N TRP A 149 3.08 -8.73 19.45
CA TRP A 149 4.50 -8.37 19.28
C TRP A 149 5.46 -9.35 19.94
N GLU A 150 4.98 -10.23 20.80
CA GLU A 150 5.79 -11.24 21.46
C GLU A 150 5.98 -12.47 20.58
N HIS A 151 4.99 -12.79 19.73
CA HIS A 151 5.00 -13.97 18.87
C HIS A 151 4.76 -13.59 17.40
N PRO A 152 5.60 -12.72 16.80
CA PRO A 152 5.50 -12.42 15.38
C PRO A 152 5.91 -13.64 14.56
N TYR A 153 5.39 -13.78 13.33
CA TYR A 153 5.94 -14.79 12.44
C TYR A 153 7.14 -14.23 11.66
N LYS A 154 8.13 -15.09 11.40
CA LYS A 154 9.31 -14.73 10.63
C LYS A 154 9.60 -15.83 9.62
N THR A 155 9.88 -15.46 8.38
CA THR A 155 10.14 -16.47 7.33
C THR A 155 11.43 -17.26 7.60
N MET A 156 12.32 -16.76 8.45
CA MET A 156 13.56 -17.45 8.89
C MET A 156 13.39 -18.34 10.13
N ASP A 157 12.18 -18.44 10.69
CA ASP A 157 11.95 -19.30 11.84
C ASP A 157 11.95 -20.78 11.41
N PRO A 158 12.58 -21.69 12.16
CA PRO A 158 12.68 -23.11 11.82
C PRO A 158 11.33 -23.76 11.49
N GLY A 159 10.29 -23.43 12.23
CA GLY A 159 8.93 -23.92 11.97
C GLY A 159 8.36 -23.43 10.65
N PHE A 160 8.62 -22.18 10.29
CA PHE A 160 8.18 -21.61 9.02
C PHE A 160 8.91 -22.28 7.85
N GLU A 161 10.25 -22.35 7.92
CA GLU A 161 11.09 -22.99 6.90
C GLU A 161 10.67 -24.45 6.65
N ALA A 162 10.33 -25.19 7.71
CA ALA A 162 9.87 -26.57 7.62
C ALA A 162 8.54 -26.72 6.86
N GLU A 163 7.59 -25.82 7.10
CA GLU A 163 6.29 -25.85 6.41
C GLU A 163 6.40 -25.33 4.97
N GLU A 164 7.28 -24.37 4.69
CA GLU A 164 7.54 -23.89 3.33
C GLU A 164 8.13 -24.99 2.43
N VAL A 165 9.01 -25.82 2.94
CA VAL A 165 9.53 -27.02 2.23
C VAL A 165 8.38 -27.92 1.76
N LYS A 166 7.30 -28.05 2.53
CA LYS A 166 6.11 -28.83 2.14
C LYS A 166 5.32 -28.16 1.00
N VAL A 167 5.25 -26.82 0.97
CA VAL A 167 4.64 -26.09 -0.15
C VAL A 167 5.40 -26.38 -1.45
N PHE A 168 6.73 -26.31 -1.42
CA PHE A 168 7.58 -26.68 -2.53
C PHE A 168 7.35 -28.13 -2.97
N GLY A 169 7.37 -29.09 -2.04
CA GLY A 169 7.17 -30.51 -2.31
C GLY A 169 5.80 -30.79 -2.97
N ALA A 170 4.74 -30.13 -2.47
CA ALA A 170 3.39 -30.27 -3.04
C ALA A 170 3.31 -29.81 -4.50
N MET A 171 3.95 -28.69 -4.85
CA MET A 171 4.00 -28.18 -6.21
C MET A 171 4.92 -29.03 -7.12
N TYR A 172 6.05 -29.51 -6.60
CA TYR A 172 6.93 -30.41 -7.31
C TYR A 172 6.24 -31.74 -7.67
N LYS A 173 5.52 -32.32 -6.71
CA LYS A 173 4.76 -33.57 -6.92
C LYS A 173 3.71 -33.47 -8.00
N LYS A 174 3.10 -32.30 -8.19
CA LYS A 174 2.15 -32.03 -9.29
C LYS A 174 2.84 -31.78 -10.62
N GLY A 175 4.19 -31.74 -10.65
CA GLY A 175 4.96 -31.47 -11.85
C GLY A 175 5.01 -29.99 -12.27
N TYR A 176 4.58 -29.08 -11.40
CA TYR A 176 4.64 -27.65 -11.67
C TYR A 176 6.04 -27.09 -11.51
N ILE A 177 6.86 -27.67 -10.61
CA ILE A 177 8.25 -27.26 -10.43
C ILE A 177 9.17 -28.19 -11.22
N TYR A 178 10.04 -27.59 -12.02
CA TYR A 178 10.99 -28.33 -12.89
C TYR A 178 12.29 -27.54 -13.06
N LYS A 179 13.39 -28.24 -13.40
CA LYS A 179 14.67 -27.62 -13.76
C LYS A 179 14.77 -27.47 -15.27
N GLY A 180 15.13 -26.31 -15.76
CA GLY A 180 15.21 -26.00 -17.18
C GLY A 180 16.33 -25.02 -17.50
N LEU A 181 16.81 -25.07 -18.74
CA LEU A 181 17.74 -24.10 -19.32
C LEU A 181 16.95 -23.11 -20.16
N LYS A 182 16.71 -21.92 -19.65
CA LYS A 182 15.93 -20.86 -20.30
C LYS A 182 16.57 -19.49 -20.06
N PRO A 183 16.38 -18.51 -20.96
CA PRO A 183 16.74 -17.12 -20.68
C PRO A 183 15.94 -16.56 -19.50
N VAL A 184 16.64 -15.95 -18.57
CA VAL A 184 16.07 -15.26 -17.40
C VAL A 184 16.69 -13.89 -17.29
N TYR A 185 16.08 -12.99 -16.52
CA TYR A 185 16.72 -11.77 -16.06
C TYR A 185 17.90 -12.13 -15.18
N TRP A 186 19.08 -11.63 -15.51
CA TRP A 186 20.33 -11.96 -14.84
C TRP A 186 21.08 -10.70 -14.43
N CYS A 187 21.29 -10.53 -13.12
CA CYS A 187 22.19 -9.50 -12.60
C CYS A 187 23.60 -10.05 -12.53
N TYR A 188 24.45 -9.67 -13.48
CA TYR A 188 25.87 -10.12 -13.49
C TYR A 188 26.73 -9.40 -12.46
N HIS A 189 26.26 -8.31 -11.84
CA HIS A 189 26.91 -7.65 -10.72
C HIS A 189 26.69 -8.39 -9.41
N ASP A 190 25.48 -8.92 -9.20
CA ASP A 190 25.10 -9.71 -8.04
C ASP A 190 25.20 -11.22 -8.30
N GLU A 191 25.51 -11.62 -9.55
CA GLU A 191 25.66 -13.01 -10.00
C GLU A 191 24.43 -13.87 -9.65
N THR A 192 23.22 -13.43 -10.01
CA THR A 192 21.97 -14.13 -9.67
C THR A 192 20.85 -13.86 -10.67
N ALA A 193 19.94 -14.83 -10.82
CA ALA A 193 18.68 -14.67 -11.52
C ALA A 193 17.76 -13.71 -10.73
N LEU A 194 16.88 -13.01 -11.47
CA LEU A 194 15.89 -12.10 -10.93
C LEU A 194 14.49 -12.50 -11.43
N ALA A 195 13.48 -12.28 -10.59
CA ALA A 195 12.08 -12.31 -11.01
C ALA A 195 11.66 -10.96 -11.62
N GLU A 196 10.52 -10.94 -12.32
CA GLU A 196 9.96 -9.71 -12.90
C GLU A 196 9.69 -8.61 -11.85
N ALA A 197 9.32 -8.99 -10.62
CA ALA A 197 9.13 -8.07 -9.50
C ALA A 197 10.44 -7.48 -8.95
N GLU A 198 11.59 -7.98 -9.38
CA GLU A 198 12.92 -7.57 -8.94
C GLU A 198 13.66 -6.70 -9.97
N ILE A 199 12.97 -6.24 -11.01
CA ILE A 199 13.51 -5.35 -12.03
C ILE A 199 12.82 -3.99 -12.00
N GLU A 200 13.57 -2.97 -12.35
CA GLU A 200 13.08 -1.59 -12.53
C GLU A 200 13.53 -1.10 -13.90
N TYR A 201 12.68 -0.37 -14.60
CA TYR A 201 13.04 0.19 -15.90
C TYR A 201 13.55 1.62 -15.73
N GLN A 202 14.65 1.94 -16.40
CA GLN A 202 15.25 3.27 -16.45
C GLN A 202 15.55 3.62 -17.91
N ASP A 203 15.54 4.92 -18.21
CA ASP A 203 15.89 5.42 -19.53
C ASP A 203 17.41 5.49 -19.67
N ASP A 204 17.98 4.60 -20.49
CA ASP A 204 19.40 4.53 -20.75
C ASP A 204 19.74 4.94 -22.17
N PRO A 205 20.83 5.71 -22.38
CA PRO A 205 21.38 5.95 -23.70
C PRO A 205 22.04 4.68 -24.25
N CYS A 206 21.75 4.31 -25.49
CA CYS A 206 22.43 3.21 -26.13
C CYS A 206 22.70 3.49 -27.62
N THR A 207 23.76 2.87 -28.11
CA THR A 207 24.08 2.86 -29.56
C THR A 207 23.38 1.67 -30.18
N THR A 208 22.45 1.92 -31.13
CA THR A 208 21.85 0.88 -31.95
C THR A 208 22.61 0.70 -33.24
N VAL A 209 22.58 -0.50 -33.78
CA VAL A 209 23.28 -0.85 -35.00
C VAL A 209 22.37 -1.54 -36.03
N TYR A 210 22.58 -1.16 -37.29
CA TYR A 210 22.05 -1.83 -38.46
C TYR A 210 23.20 -2.61 -39.07
N VAL A 211 23.05 -3.96 -39.20
CA VAL A 211 24.18 -4.82 -39.54
C VAL A 211 23.84 -5.65 -40.74
N LYS A 212 24.73 -5.68 -41.76
CA LYS A 212 24.65 -6.48 -42.96
C LYS A 212 25.08 -7.92 -42.66
N PHE A 213 24.23 -8.86 -42.95
CA PHE A 213 24.48 -10.30 -42.98
C PHE A 213 24.48 -10.77 -44.43
N PRO A 214 25.65 -10.96 -45.06
CA PRO A 214 25.74 -11.34 -46.46
C PRO A 214 25.03 -12.66 -46.77
N MET A 215 24.39 -12.77 -47.90
CA MET A 215 23.77 -14.01 -48.37
C MET A 215 24.83 -15.11 -48.55
N HIS A 216 24.65 -16.25 -47.88
CA HIS A 216 25.55 -17.39 -47.98
C HIS A 216 24.94 -18.48 -48.90
N ASP A 217 23.70 -18.89 -48.61
CA ASP A 217 22.98 -19.86 -49.41
C ASP A 217 21.51 -19.44 -49.56
N ASP A 218 21.09 -19.22 -50.80
CA ASP A 218 19.73 -18.83 -51.19
C ASP A 218 18.84 -20.02 -51.61
N LEU A 219 19.30 -21.22 -51.40
CA LEU A 219 18.62 -22.43 -51.85
C LEU A 219 18.29 -22.44 -53.36
N GLY A 220 19.05 -21.67 -54.16
CA GLY A 220 18.87 -21.51 -55.61
C GLY A 220 17.71 -20.60 -56.01
N LYS A 221 17.00 -19.98 -55.08
CA LYS A 221 15.81 -19.15 -55.39
C LYS A 221 16.15 -17.76 -55.94
N LEU A 222 17.35 -17.22 -55.63
CA LEU A 222 17.82 -15.90 -56.06
C LEU A 222 19.04 -15.98 -56.99
N SER A 223 19.17 -17.09 -57.80
CA SER A 223 20.31 -17.37 -58.68
C SER A 223 20.51 -16.33 -59.77
N HIS A 224 19.51 -15.51 -60.05
CA HIS A 224 19.56 -14.41 -61.03
C HIS A 224 20.19 -13.12 -60.45
N LEU A 225 20.43 -13.05 -59.16
CA LEU A 225 21.07 -11.91 -58.47
C LEU A 225 22.52 -12.22 -58.13
N ASP A 226 23.33 -11.15 -58.00
CA ASP A 226 24.72 -11.26 -57.51
C ASP A 226 24.73 -11.42 -55.98
N LYS A 227 24.82 -12.66 -55.50
CA LYS A 227 24.84 -12.98 -54.06
C LYS A 227 25.96 -12.32 -53.30
N SER A 228 27.09 -12.01 -53.92
CA SER A 228 28.21 -11.37 -53.26
C SER A 228 27.90 -9.93 -52.82
N LYS A 229 26.84 -9.37 -53.38
CA LYS A 229 26.35 -8.02 -53.08
C LYS A 229 25.04 -8.01 -52.28
N LEU A 230 24.46 -9.17 -51.98
CA LEU A 230 23.16 -9.30 -51.32
C LEU A 230 23.32 -9.59 -49.84
N SER A 231 22.66 -8.79 -48.98
CA SER A 231 22.70 -8.96 -47.54
C SER A 231 21.33 -8.72 -46.89
N PHE A 232 21.01 -9.49 -45.84
CA PHE A 232 19.97 -9.11 -44.90
C PHE A 232 20.50 -7.99 -44.04
N VAL A 233 19.67 -6.99 -43.69
CA VAL A 233 20.02 -5.96 -42.73
C VAL A 233 19.20 -6.17 -41.49
N ILE A 234 19.88 -6.52 -40.39
CA ILE A 234 19.22 -6.63 -39.06
C ILE A 234 19.40 -5.33 -38.27
N TRP A 235 18.56 -5.12 -37.25
CA TRP A 235 18.69 -4.03 -36.29
C TRP A 235 18.73 -4.59 -34.87
N THR A 236 19.60 -4.04 -34.04
CA THR A 236 19.67 -4.41 -32.63
C THR A 236 20.11 -3.25 -31.75
N THR A 237 19.59 -3.19 -30.52
CA THR A 237 20.02 -2.29 -29.44
C THR A 237 21.11 -2.92 -28.57
N THR A 238 21.37 -4.23 -28.69
CA THR A 238 22.30 -4.99 -27.86
C THR A 238 23.44 -5.59 -28.68
N ILE A 239 24.48 -4.79 -28.91
CA ILE A 239 25.62 -5.15 -29.77
C ILE A 239 26.35 -6.41 -29.25
N TRP A 240 26.52 -6.52 -27.93
CA TRP A 240 27.24 -7.64 -27.30
C TRP A 240 26.57 -9.00 -27.49
N THR A 241 25.29 -9.07 -27.92
CA THR A 241 24.61 -10.35 -28.19
C THR A 241 24.93 -10.95 -29.57
N LEU A 242 25.47 -10.14 -30.49
CA LEU A 242 25.79 -10.59 -31.86
C LEU A 242 26.67 -11.83 -31.93
N PRO A 243 27.72 -12.03 -31.07
CA PRO A 243 28.45 -13.28 -31.05
C PRO A 243 27.59 -14.52 -30.80
N GLY A 244 26.44 -14.39 -30.14
CA GLY A 244 25.46 -15.44 -29.87
C GLY A 244 24.46 -15.69 -31.00
N ASN A 245 24.50 -14.94 -32.09
CA ASN A 245 23.58 -15.07 -33.21
C ASN A 245 23.59 -16.49 -33.77
N LEU A 246 22.41 -17.08 -33.97
CA LEU A 246 22.22 -18.33 -34.68
C LEU A 246 21.24 -18.24 -35.86
N ALA A 247 20.35 -17.23 -35.81
CA ALA A 247 19.32 -17.06 -36.82
C ALA A 247 18.97 -15.58 -37.07
N ILE A 248 18.26 -15.35 -38.17
CA ILE A 248 17.55 -14.10 -38.46
C ILE A 248 16.07 -14.47 -38.62
N ALA A 249 15.21 -13.88 -37.77
CA ALA A 249 13.77 -14.12 -37.83
C ALA A 249 13.07 -13.12 -38.75
N LEU A 250 12.15 -13.63 -39.58
CA LEU A 250 11.28 -12.87 -40.45
C LEU A 250 9.82 -13.19 -40.15
N HIS A 251 8.92 -12.24 -40.36
CA HIS A 251 7.49 -12.53 -40.30
C HIS A 251 7.05 -13.33 -41.51
N PRO A 252 6.32 -14.46 -41.38
CA PRO A 252 6.00 -15.33 -42.48
C PRO A 252 5.22 -14.66 -43.60
N ASP A 253 4.26 -13.84 -43.29
CA ASP A 253 3.26 -13.30 -44.23
C ASP A 253 3.55 -11.84 -44.64
N GLU A 254 4.48 -11.16 -44.00
CA GLU A 254 4.88 -9.79 -44.35
C GLU A 254 5.79 -9.78 -45.59
N SER A 255 5.74 -8.67 -46.35
CA SER A 255 6.51 -8.49 -47.58
C SER A 255 7.90 -7.93 -47.30
N TYR A 256 8.92 -8.54 -47.87
CA TYR A 256 10.32 -8.10 -47.80
C TYR A 256 10.82 -7.70 -49.17
N ALA A 257 11.40 -6.50 -49.22
CA ALA A 257 11.96 -5.96 -50.46
C ALA A 257 13.46 -6.23 -50.57
N ILE A 258 13.92 -6.56 -51.76
CA ILE A 258 15.33 -6.53 -52.17
C ILE A 258 15.56 -5.17 -52.77
N VAL A 259 16.34 -4.33 -52.08
CA VAL A 259 16.59 -2.92 -52.42
C VAL A 259 18.05 -2.79 -52.89
N ARG A 260 18.25 -2.34 -54.09
CA ARG A 260 19.56 -2.08 -54.65
C ARG A 260 19.96 -0.62 -54.39
N ASN A 261 21.11 -0.42 -53.81
CA ASN A 261 21.77 0.89 -53.76
C ASN A 261 22.38 1.19 -55.15
N ASP A 262 21.85 2.17 -55.84
CA ASP A 262 22.22 2.49 -57.22
C ASP A 262 23.63 3.13 -57.36
N ASP A 263 24.19 3.60 -56.23
CA ASP A 263 25.53 4.24 -56.21
C ASP A 263 26.65 3.19 -56.16
N ASN A 264 26.46 2.04 -55.49
CA ASN A 264 27.51 1.02 -55.30
C ASN A 264 27.10 -0.40 -55.71
N GLY A 265 25.83 -0.60 -56.04
CA GLY A 265 25.27 -1.88 -56.50
C GLY A 265 25.08 -2.93 -55.40
N GLU A 266 25.27 -2.60 -54.12
CA GLU A 266 24.90 -3.49 -53.00
C GLU A 266 23.39 -3.64 -52.92
N MET A 267 22.91 -4.81 -52.50
CA MET A 267 21.50 -5.14 -52.35
C MET A 267 21.19 -5.50 -50.91
N TYR A 268 20.09 -4.96 -50.39
CA TYR A 268 19.65 -5.15 -49.02
C TYR A 268 18.27 -5.78 -48.96
N ILE A 269 18.09 -6.76 -48.08
CA ILE A 269 16.79 -7.39 -47.81
C ILE A 269 16.29 -6.81 -46.48
N VAL A 270 15.14 -6.10 -46.53
CA VAL A 270 14.44 -5.49 -45.41
C VAL A 270 12.94 -5.58 -45.63
N ALA A 271 12.14 -5.44 -44.57
CA ALA A 271 10.70 -5.38 -44.74
C ALA A 271 10.29 -4.24 -45.70
N GLU A 272 9.40 -4.49 -46.63
CA GLU A 272 8.94 -3.52 -47.65
C GLU A 272 8.42 -2.23 -46.98
N ALA A 273 7.64 -2.35 -45.87
CA ALA A 273 7.09 -1.24 -45.15
C ALA A 273 8.15 -0.33 -44.48
N LEU A 274 9.39 -0.82 -44.28
CA LEU A 274 10.49 -0.13 -43.62
C LEU A 274 11.58 0.35 -44.57
N VAL A 275 11.47 0.10 -45.90
CA VAL A 275 12.50 0.46 -46.88
C VAL A 275 12.92 1.91 -46.80
N GLU A 276 11.98 2.86 -46.86
CA GLU A 276 12.28 4.29 -46.84
C GLU A 276 13.05 4.70 -45.58
N LYS A 277 12.59 4.22 -44.42
CA LYS A 277 13.21 4.50 -43.13
C LYS A 277 14.63 3.95 -43.04
N VAL A 278 14.82 2.67 -43.46
CA VAL A 278 16.12 2.02 -43.38
C VAL A 278 17.10 2.67 -44.35
N MET A 279 16.68 2.98 -45.59
CA MET A 279 17.54 3.66 -46.55
C MET A 279 17.95 5.05 -46.10
N ALA A 280 17.04 5.81 -45.48
CA ALA A 280 17.32 7.10 -44.92
C ALA A 280 18.37 7.02 -43.79
N VAL A 281 18.24 6.06 -42.85
CA VAL A 281 19.22 5.83 -41.78
C VAL A 281 20.60 5.45 -42.35
N GLY A 282 20.62 4.58 -43.40
CA GLY A 282 21.84 4.20 -44.13
C GLY A 282 22.41 5.28 -45.04
N LYS A 283 21.75 6.45 -45.15
CA LYS A 283 22.11 7.56 -46.04
C LYS A 283 22.21 7.10 -47.50
N VAL A 284 21.33 6.18 -47.91
CA VAL A 284 21.19 5.69 -49.27
C VAL A 284 20.14 6.55 -49.97
N GLU A 285 20.56 7.53 -50.75
CA GLU A 285 19.65 8.48 -51.40
C GLU A 285 19.10 7.95 -52.72
N HIS A 286 19.90 7.14 -53.45
CA HIS A 286 19.54 6.57 -54.75
C HIS A 286 19.41 5.07 -54.58
N TYR A 287 18.17 4.58 -54.62
CA TYR A 287 17.93 3.12 -54.55
C TYR A 287 16.73 2.67 -55.41
N THR A 288 16.75 1.43 -55.79
CA THR A 288 15.69 0.80 -56.57
C THR A 288 15.24 -0.46 -55.88
N VAL A 289 13.92 -0.64 -55.67
CA VAL A 289 13.34 -1.91 -55.23
C VAL A 289 13.36 -2.84 -56.41
N VAL A 290 14.15 -3.93 -56.33
CA VAL A 290 14.37 -4.89 -57.43
C VAL A 290 13.21 -5.88 -57.48
N GLU A 291 12.86 -6.50 -56.38
CA GLU A 291 11.75 -7.44 -56.22
C GLU A 291 11.32 -7.56 -54.77
N THR A 292 10.13 -8.12 -54.55
CA THR A 292 9.57 -8.32 -53.20
C THR A 292 9.09 -9.76 -53.06
N HIS A 293 9.27 -10.31 -51.85
CA HIS A 293 8.82 -11.66 -51.51
C HIS A 293 8.25 -11.72 -50.10
N PRO A 294 7.29 -12.59 -49.79
CA PRO A 294 6.86 -12.81 -48.43
C PRO A 294 7.99 -13.46 -47.61
N GLY A 295 7.98 -13.26 -46.28
CA GLY A 295 9.05 -13.76 -45.43
C GLY A 295 9.26 -15.28 -45.49
N ASN A 296 8.19 -16.05 -45.68
CA ASN A 296 8.29 -17.51 -45.86
C ASN A 296 9.08 -17.94 -47.10
N PHE A 297 9.25 -17.06 -48.09
CA PHE A 297 10.12 -17.30 -49.23
C PHE A 297 11.57 -17.55 -48.83
N TYR A 298 12.05 -16.83 -47.79
CA TYR A 298 13.44 -16.88 -47.33
C TYR A 298 13.71 -17.95 -46.26
N GLU A 299 12.68 -18.70 -45.85
CA GLU A 299 12.82 -19.74 -44.84
C GLU A 299 13.91 -20.76 -45.18
N ASN A 300 14.77 -21.08 -44.22
CA ASN A 300 15.92 -21.96 -44.28
C ASN A 300 17.08 -21.50 -45.15
N MET A 301 17.05 -20.33 -45.76
CA MET A 301 18.26 -19.75 -46.38
C MET A 301 19.32 -19.52 -45.30
N LEU A 302 20.58 -19.35 -45.72
CA LEU A 302 21.68 -19.08 -44.82
C LEU A 302 22.30 -17.72 -45.14
N ALA A 303 22.53 -16.91 -44.11
CA ALA A 303 23.34 -15.70 -44.18
C ALA A 303 24.68 -15.91 -43.50
N GLN A 304 25.72 -15.23 -43.95
CA GLN A 304 27.05 -15.24 -43.33
C GLN A 304 27.05 -14.32 -42.13
N HIS A 305 27.55 -14.78 -40.99
CA HIS A 305 27.75 -13.90 -39.81
C HIS A 305 28.75 -12.81 -40.16
N PRO A 306 28.50 -11.53 -39.76
CA PRO A 306 29.24 -10.38 -40.28
C PRO A 306 30.73 -10.33 -39.88
N PHE A 307 31.15 -10.99 -38.79
CA PHE A 307 32.53 -10.94 -38.28
C PHE A 307 32.99 -12.26 -37.63
N LEU A 308 32.17 -13.29 -37.59
CA LEU A 308 32.55 -14.62 -37.10
C LEU A 308 32.41 -15.67 -38.20
N PRO A 309 33.25 -16.75 -38.20
CA PRO A 309 33.22 -17.76 -39.22
C PRO A 309 32.09 -18.77 -39.04
N LYS A 310 30.83 -18.29 -39.04
CA LYS A 310 29.63 -19.10 -38.91
C LYS A 310 28.48 -18.53 -39.73
N THR A 311 27.47 -19.33 -39.95
CA THR A 311 26.25 -18.94 -40.68
C THR A 311 25.08 -18.68 -39.76
N SER A 312 24.14 -17.88 -40.21
CA SER A 312 22.90 -17.52 -39.54
C SER A 312 21.73 -18.02 -40.40
N ARG A 313 20.86 -18.83 -39.83
CA ARG A 313 19.71 -19.42 -40.56
C ARG A 313 18.51 -18.48 -40.57
N LEU A 314 17.84 -18.34 -41.71
CA LEU A 314 16.60 -17.58 -41.83
C LEU A 314 15.47 -18.46 -41.29
N VAL A 315 14.73 -17.92 -40.30
CA VAL A 315 13.64 -18.57 -39.57
C VAL A 315 12.40 -17.69 -39.58
N LEU A 316 11.24 -18.27 -39.34
CA LEU A 316 9.98 -17.53 -39.30
C LEU A 316 9.50 -17.34 -37.86
N ALA A 317 8.97 -16.14 -37.58
CA ALA A 317 8.44 -15.82 -36.24
C ALA A 317 7.35 -14.75 -36.34
N ASP A 318 6.21 -15.01 -35.72
CA ASP A 318 5.04 -14.11 -35.73
C ASP A 318 5.23 -12.85 -34.88
N TYR A 319 6.23 -12.84 -33.96
CA TYR A 319 6.55 -11.69 -33.12
C TYR A 319 7.31 -10.59 -33.87
N VAL A 320 7.76 -10.81 -35.08
CA VAL A 320 8.47 -9.80 -35.89
C VAL A 320 7.47 -8.71 -36.30
N THR A 321 7.71 -7.47 -35.93
CA THR A 321 6.83 -6.32 -36.23
C THR A 321 7.39 -5.43 -37.33
N MET A 322 6.51 -4.63 -37.96
CA MET A 322 6.85 -3.72 -39.06
C MET A 322 6.85 -2.24 -38.64
N ASP A 323 6.88 -1.97 -37.33
CA ASP A 323 6.82 -0.63 -36.77
C ASP A 323 8.21 -0.03 -36.49
N SER A 324 9.22 -0.89 -36.30
CA SER A 324 10.58 -0.46 -35.98
C SER A 324 11.65 -1.37 -36.57
N GLY A 325 12.90 -0.90 -36.59
CA GLY A 325 14.04 -1.65 -37.08
C GLY A 325 14.03 -1.87 -38.60
N THR A 326 14.22 -3.13 -39.03
CA THR A 326 14.35 -3.52 -40.45
C THR A 326 13.36 -4.60 -40.87
N GLY A 327 12.56 -5.17 -39.94
CA GLY A 327 11.76 -6.36 -40.14
C GLY A 327 12.57 -7.67 -40.18
N CYS A 328 13.90 -7.59 -40.01
CA CYS A 328 14.79 -8.75 -39.89
C CYS A 328 15.36 -8.73 -38.46
N VAL A 329 14.96 -9.71 -37.65
CA VAL A 329 15.32 -9.72 -36.21
C VAL A 329 16.51 -10.65 -35.98
N HIS A 330 17.58 -10.08 -35.42
CA HIS A 330 18.72 -10.84 -34.89
C HIS A 330 18.23 -11.81 -33.80
N THR A 331 18.51 -13.10 -33.93
CA THR A 331 18.02 -14.13 -33.04
C THR A 331 19.17 -14.85 -32.35
N ALA A 332 19.23 -14.77 -31.03
CA ALA A 332 20.24 -15.39 -30.17
C ALA A 332 19.55 -16.08 -28.95
N PRO A 333 19.38 -17.43 -29.00
CA PRO A 333 18.53 -18.16 -28.06
C PRO A 333 18.98 -18.07 -26.57
N GLY A 334 20.22 -17.71 -26.33
CA GLY A 334 20.75 -17.51 -24.99
C GLY A 334 20.34 -16.18 -24.33
N PHE A 335 19.73 -15.24 -25.07
CA PHE A 335 19.54 -13.86 -24.64
C PHE A 335 18.12 -13.32 -24.86
N GLY A 336 17.19 -14.13 -25.31
CA GLY A 336 15.80 -13.74 -25.50
C GLY A 336 14.84 -14.92 -25.38
N ALA A 337 13.67 -14.68 -24.74
CA ALA A 337 12.66 -15.72 -24.56
C ALA A 337 12.05 -16.15 -25.92
N ASP A 338 11.72 -15.19 -26.78
CA ASP A 338 11.18 -15.44 -28.11
C ASP A 338 12.21 -16.10 -29.03
N ASP A 339 13.46 -15.64 -28.92
CA ASP A 339 14.61 -16.24 -29.63
C ASP A 339 14.78 -17.71 -29.23
N TYR A 340 14.71 -18.01 -27.94
CA TYR A 340 14.78 -19.36 -27.40
C TYR A 340 13.67 -20.25 -27.97
N GLN A 341 12.41 -19.81 -27.91
CA GLN A 341 11.28 -20.59 -28.44
C GLN A 341 11.39 -20.83 -29.93
N THR A 342 11.78 -19.82 -30.69
CA THR A 342 11.97 -19.92 -32.12
C THR A 342 13.10 -20.88 -32.47
N CYS A 343 14.28 -20.74 -31.86
CA CYS A 343 15.40 -21.65 -32.09
C CYS A 343 15.07 -23.09 -31.70
N ARG A 344 14.35 -23.30 -30.60
CA ARG A 344 13.88 -24.62 -30.16
C ARG A 344 12.94 -25.26 -31.20
N ARG A 345 12.01 -24.49 -31.78
CA ARG A 345 11.09 -24.96 -32.85
C ARG A 345 11.85 -25.42 -34.07
N TYR A 346 12.97 -24.79 -34.43
CA TYR A 346 13.84 -25.15 -35.53
C TYR A 346 14.93 -26.17 -35.16
N GLY A 347 14.93 -26.73 -33.94
CA GLY A 347 15.89 -27.75 -33.50
C GLY A 347 17.33 -27.25 -33.39
N MET A 348 17.52 -25.95 -33.09
CA MET A 348 18.84 -25.34 -32.91
C MET A 348 19.34 -25.50 -31.48
N ASP A 349 20.65 -25.69 -31.33
CA ASP A 349 21.30 -25.80 -30.01
C ASP A 349 21.27 -24.48 -29.23
N MET A 350 21.19 -24.61 -27.91
CA MET A 350 21.30 -23.47 -27.01
C MET A 350 22.77 -23.03 -26.87
N VAL A 351 23.04 -21.79 -27.21
CA VAL A 351 24.36 -21.18 -27.10
C VAL A 351 24.30 -19.98 -26.16
N VAL A 352 25.17 -19.95 -25.15
CA VAL A 352 25.26 -18.88 -24.16
C VAL A 352 26.70 -18.36 -24.09
N PRO A 353 27.09 -17.43 -24.97
CA PRO A 353 28.48 -16.93 -25.03
C PRO A 353 28.83 -15.92 -23.94
N VAL A 354 28.10 -15.86 -22.83
CA VAL A 354 28.35 -14.96 -21.69
C VAL A 354 28.21 -15.76 -20.40
N ASN A 355 29.19 -15.65 -19.49
CA ASN A 355 29.21 -16.33 -18.18
C ASN A 355 28.41 -15.57 -17.11
N ASP A 356 28.38 -16.11 -15.89
CA ASP A 356 27.63 -15.55 -14.74
C ASP A 356 28.04 -14.12 -14.37
N GLN A 357 29.28 -13.73 -14.67
CA GLN A 357 29.86 -12.43 -14.40
C GLN A 357 29.68 -11.42 -15.53
N GLY A 358 28.85 -11.76 -16.54
CA GLY A 358 28.60 -10.88 -17.70
C GLY A 358 29.79 -10.80 -18.66
N ARG A 359 30.72 -11.77 -18.60
CA ARG A 359 31.90 -11.81 -19.50
C ARG A 359 31.70 -12.81 -20.61
N HIS A 360 32.15 -12.45 -21.80
CA HIS A 360 32.15 -13.34 -22.93
C HIS A 360 32.99 -14.59 -22.67
N THR A 361 32.48 -15.74 -23.11
CA THR A 361 33.19 -17.03 -23.08
C THR A 361 34.05 -17.23 -24.35
N ASP A 362 34.79 -18.33 -24.42
CA ASP A 362 35.56 -18.74 -25.60
C ASP A 362 34.74 -18.82 -26.88
N TYR A 363 33.43 -19.11 -26.79
CA TYR A 363 32.51 -19.12 -27.94
C TYR A 363 32.45 -17.78 -28.67
N ALA A 364 32.65 -16.67 -27.98
CA ALA A 364 32.71 -15.33 -28.56
C ALA A 364 34.04 -15.03 -29.27
N GLY A 365 34.99 -15.97 -29.29
CA GLY A 365 36.29 -15.84 -29.94
C GLY A 365 37.12 -14.71 -29.34
N LYS A 366 37.55 -13.76 -30.15
CA LYS A 366 38.44 -12.65 -29.71
C LYS A 366 37.87 -11.76 -28.60
N TYR A 367 36.58 -11.85 -28.29
CA TYR A 367 35.92 -11.09 -27.22
C TYR A 367 35.95 -11.82 -25.87
N GLU A 368 36.54 -13.04 -25.82
CA GLU A 368 36.62 -13.83 -24.60
C GLU A 368 37.18 -12.99 -23.42
N GLY A 369 36.51 -13.11 -22.25
CA GLY A 369 36.88 -12.41 -21.01
C GLY A 369 36.45 -10.94 -20.93
N MET A 370 36.01 -10.31 -22.04
CA MET A 370 35.49 -8.93 -22.01
C MET A 370 34.12 -8.90 -21.34
N LEU A 371 33.86 -7.86 -20.54
CA LEU A 371 32.53 -7.60 -20.01
C LEU A 371 31.61 -7.18 -21.20
N VAL A 372 30.31 -7.51 -21.13
CA VAL A 372 29.36 -7.22 -22.20
C VAL A 372 29.35 -5.75 -22.62
N GLU A 373 29.44 -4.83 -21.66
CA GLU A 373 29.51 -3.40 -21.93
C GLU A 373 30.84 -2.99 -22.56
N GLU A 374 31.96 -3.58 -22.11
CA GLU A 374 33.30 -3.31 -22.65
C GLU A 374 33.45 -3.82 -24.10
N SER A 375 32.70 -4.86 -24.47
CA SER A 375 32.75 -5.44 -25.82
C SER A 375 32.02 -4.60 -26.87
N ASN A 376 31.01 -3.81 -26.50
CA ASN A 376 30.20 -3.04 -27.45
C ASN A 376 31.02 -2.15 -28.40
N PRO A 377 31.92 -1.27 -27.91
CA PRO A 377 32.73 -0.42 -28.79
C PRO A 377 33.72 -1.23 -29.64
N VAL A 378 34.19 -2.38 -29.14
CA VAL A 378 35.10 -3.25 -29.87
C VAL A 378 34.37 -3.94 -31.04
N ILE A 379 33.21 -4.54 -30.77
CA ILE A 379 32.38 -5.17 -31.79
C ILE A 379 31.93 -4.14 -32.84
N LEU A 380 31.55 -2.94 -32.42
CA LEU A 380 31.18 -1.85 -33.32
C LEU A 380 32.33 -1.48 -34.27
N ASN A 381 33.56 -1.39 -33.75
CA ASN A 381 34.74 -1.11 -34.58
C ASN A 381 35.01 -2.24 -35.57
N ASP A 382 34.92 -3.49 -35.12
CA ASP A 382 35.09 -4.67 -35.98
C ASP A 382 34.08 -4.70 -37.12
N MET A 383 32.82 -4.36 -36.88
CA MET A 383 31.80 -4.26 -37.92
C MET A 383 32.11 -3.14 -38.93
N LYS A 384 32.72 -2.01 -38.49
CA LYS A 384 33.19 -0.96 -39.39
C LYS A 384 34.31 -1.43 -40.24
N GLU A 385 35.32 -2.11 -39.69
CA GLU A 385 36.46 -2.64 -40.39
C GLU A 385 36.08 -3.73 -41.38
N ALA A 386 35.15 -4.61 -41.00
CA ALA A 386 34.61 -5.65 -41.87
C ALA A 386 33.64 -5.12 -42.93
N GLY A 387 33.27 -3.85 -42.92
CA GLY A 387 32.26 -3.27 -43.82
C GLY A 387 30.86 -3.82 -43.62
N SER A 388 30.59 -4.48 -42.51
CA SER A 388 29.29 -5.06 -42.20
C SER A 388 28.35 -4.11 -41.47
N LEU A 389 28.85 -3.00 -40.92
CA LEU A 389 28.01 -1.96 -40.33
C LEU A 389 27.30 -1.18 -41.45
N PHE A 390 25.96 -1.24 -41.47
CA PHE A 390 25.16 -0.45 -42.40
C PHE A 390 24.93 0.95 -41.89
N ALA A 391 24.51 1.08 -40.61
CA ALA A 391 24.33 2.36 -39.91
C ALA A 391 24.41 2.17 -38.41
N SER A 392 24.51 3.26 -37.67
CA SER A 392 24.40 3.32 -36.21
C SER A 392 23.73 4.61 -35.77
N GLU A 393 22.93 4.56 -34.72
CA GLU A 393 22.21 5.69 -34.14
C GLU A 393 22.30 5.66 -32.62
N GLU A 394 22.36 6.83 -32.00
CA GLU A 394 22.25 6.96 -30.55
C GLU A 394 20.77 7.15 -30.21
N ILE A 395 20.25 6.31 -29.34
CA ILE A 395 18.88 6.41 -28.85
C ILE A 395 18.85 6.38 -27.31
N VAL A 396 17.74 6.81 -26.74
CA VAL A 396 17.42 6.60 -25.32
C VAL A 396 16.24 5.65 -25.27
N HIS A 397 16.37 4.57 -24.52
CA HIS A 397 15.30 3.60 -24.38
C HIS A 397 15.17 3.10 -22.95
N SER A 398 14.01 2.60 -22.61
CA SER A 398 13.73 2.01 -21.32
C SER A 398 14.44 0.67 -21.20
N TYR A 399 15.38 0.52 -20.25
CA TYR A 399 16.20 -0.67 -20.05
C TYR A 399 16.03 -1.26 -18.63
N PRO A 400 16.01 -2.59 -18.47
CA PRO A 400 15.81 -3.22 -17.17
C PRO A 400 17.08 -3.14 -16.31
N HIS A 401 16.87 -2.73 -15.04
CA HIS A 401 17.86 -2.63 -13.99
C HIS A 401 17.52 -3.51 -12.81
N CYS A 402 18.54 -3.99 -12.10
CA CYS A 402 18.37 -4.67 -10.84
C CYS A 402 17.78 -3.73 -9.80
N TRP A 403 16.66 -4.10 -9.18
CA TRP A 403 15.98 -3.30 -8.15
C TRP A 403 16.89 -2.97 -6.95
N ARG A 404 17.96 -3.74 -6.76
CA ARG A 404 18.85 -3.66 -5.58
C ARG A 404 20.13 -2.89 -5.86
N CYS A 405 20.96 -3.34 -6.80
CA CYS A 405 22.19 -2.64 -7.14
C CYS A 405 21.99 -1.46 -8.09
N LYS A 406 20.78 -1.31 -8.66
CA LYS A 406 20.38 -0.23 -9.59
C LYS A 406 21.21 -0.18 -10.87
N LYS A 407 21.85 -1.29 -11.22
CA LYS A 407 22.67 -1.41 -12.43
C LYS A 407 21.93 -2.17 -13.52
N PRO A 408 22.28 -1.92 -14.81
CA PRO A 408 21.71 -2.67 -15.92
C PRO A 408 21.88 -4.17 -15.75
N ILE A 409 20.90 -4.94 -16.21
CA ILE A 409 20.90 -6.40 -16.21
C ILE A 409 20.87 -6.93 -17.61
N ILE A 410 21.07 -8.24 -17.78
CA ILE A 410 21.00 -8.91 -19.05
C ILE A 410 19.95 -10.01 -19.03
N PHE A 411 19.45 -10.40 -20.22
CA PHE A 411 18.84 -11.71 -20.38
C PHE A 411 19.93 -12.73 -20.63
N ARG A 412 19.89 -13.87 -19.91
CA ARG A 412 20.87 -14.92 -20.04
C ARG A 412 20.23 -16.27 -19.76
N ALA A 413 20.41 -17.23 -20.67
CA ALA A 413 20.01 -18.60 -20.42
C ALA A 413 20.95 -19.25 -19.41
N THR A 414 20.38 -19.83 -18.37
CA THR A 414 21.07 -20.54 -17.32
C THR A 414 20.19 -21.65 -16.76
N PRO A 415 20.76 -22.77 -16.27
CA PRO A 415 19.97 -23.79 -15.61
C PRO A 415 19.35 -23.25 -14.34
N GLN A 416 18.02 -23.19 -14.27
CA GLN A 416 17.27 -22.65 -13.14
C GLN A 416 16.09 -23.57 -12.81
N TRP A 417 15.55 -23.41 -11.60
CA TRP A 417 14.28 -23.99 -11.18
C TRP A 417 13.14 -23.05 -11.53
N PHE A 418 12.12 -23.59 -12.16
CA PHE A 418 10.93 -22.86 -12.60
C PHE A 418 9.67 -23.48 -12.02
N CYS A 419 8.70 -22.62 -11.73
CA CYS A 419 7.32 -23.01 -11.52
C CYS A 419 6.52 -22.69 -12.80
N SER A 420 5.91 -23.72 -13.39
CA SER A 420 5.05 -23.58 -14.57
C SER A 420 3.68 -23.02 -14.17
N VAL A 421 3.54 -21.71 -14.25
CA VAL A 421 2.28 -21.01 -13.92
C VAL A 421 1.19 -21.34 -14.93
N ASP A 422 1.55 -21.57 -16.19
CA ASP A 422 0.62 -21.96 -17.26
C ASP A 422 -0.20 -23.21 -16.91
N SER A 423 0.36 -24.12 -16.10
CA SER A 423 -0.29 -25.37 -15.72
C SER A 423 -1.51 -25.21 -14.82
N PHE A 424 -1.67 -24.05 -14.14
CA PHE A 424 -2.79 -23.76 -13.22
C PHE A 424 -3.25 -22.29 -13.28
N LYS A 425 -2.93 -21.61 -14.36
CA LYS A 425 -3.22 -20.18 -14.57
C LYS A 425 -4.73 -19.88 -14.56
N ASP A 426 -5.52 -20.77 -15.17
CA ASP A 426 -6.97 -20.61 -15.23
C ASP A 426 -7.63 -20.75 -13.86
N GLU A 427 -7.17 -21.69 -13.04
CA GLU A 427 -7.63 -21.89 -11.66
C GLU A 427 -7.27 -20.69 -10.80
N ALA A 428 -6.06 -20.13 -10.96
CA ALA A 428 -5.64 -18.93 -10.26
C ALA A 428 -6.49 -17.70 -10.65
N CYS A 429 -6.80 -17.53 -11.94
CA CYS A 429 -7.71 -16.50 -12.42
C CYS A 429 -9.15 -16.70 -11.92
N ALA A 430 -9.62 -17.95 -11.81
CA ALA A 430 -10.94 -18.28 -11.28
C ALA A 430 -11.05 -17.94 -9.80
N ALA A 431 -10.01 -18.23 -8.99
CA ALA A 431 -9.95 -17.89 -7.57
C ALA A 431 -10.09 -16.39 -7.27
N CYS A 432 -9.69 -15.53 -8.22
CA CYS A 432 -9.87 -14.07 -8.07
C CYS A 432 -11.34 -13.64 -8.03
N ASN A 433 -12.28 -14.44 -8.54
CA ASN A 433 -13.72 -14.10 -8.56
C ASN A 433 -14.37 -14.16 -7.17
N ASP A 434 -13.80 -14.92 -6.25
CA ASP A 434 -14.31 -15.12 -4.89
C ASP A 434 -13.78 -14.07 -3.91
N VAL A 435 -12.99 -13.12 -4.41
CA VAL A 435 -12.35 -12.06 -3.61
C VAL A 435 -13.06 -10.73 -3.81
N ARG A 436 -13.35 -10.02 -2.72
CA ARG A 436 -13.75 -8.61 -2.75
C ARG A 436 -12.51 -7.73 -2.95
N TRP A 437 -12.39 -7.11 -4.11
CA TRP A 437 -11.29 -6.20 -4.44
C TRP A 437 -11.66 -4.75 -4.11
N VAL A 438 -10.77 -4.05 -3.41
CA VAL A 438 -10.93 -2.63 -3.07
C VAL A 438 -9.62 -1.90 -3.41
N PRO A 439 -9.59 -1.07 -4.44
CA PRO A 439 -10.66 -0.76 -5.41
C PRO A 439 -11.06 -1.94 -6.32
N GLY A 440 -12.29 -1.87 -6.87
CA GLY A 440 -12.86 -2.97 -7.67
C GLY A 440 -12.09 -3.35 -8.94
N TRP A 441 -11.32 -2.42 -9.54
CA TRP A 441 -10.46 -2.71 -10.70
C TRP A 441 -9.29 -3.69 -10.41
N GLY A 442 -9.02 -3.95 -9.13
CA GLY A 442 -7.96 -4.86 -8.70
C GLY A 442 -8.09 -6.27 -9.27
N ILE A 443 -9.31 -6.76 -9.49
CA ILE A 443 -9.55 -8.08 -10.09
C ILE A 443 -9.01 -8.16 -11.53
N ASP A 444 -9.26 -7.12 -12.34
CA ASP A 444 -8.83 -7.12 -13.74
C ASP A 444 -7.31 -7.02 -13.82
N ARG A 445 -6.71 -6.19 -12.97
CA ARG A 445 -5.26 -6.06 -12.87
C ARG A 445 -4.60 -7.38 -12.47
N MET A 446 -5.10 -8.06 -11.44
CA MET A 446 -4.55 -9.35 -11.01
C MET A 446 -4.66 -10.40 -12.11
N LYS A 447 -5.83 -10.55 -12.72
CA LYS A 447 -6.05 -11.51 -13.79
C LYS A 447 -5.17 -11.24 -15.01
N SER A 448 -5.02 -9.98 -15.43
CA SER A 448 -4.13 -9.62 -16.55
C SER A 448 -2.70 -10.02 -16.25
N MET A 449 -2.20 -9.68 -15.07
CA MET A 449 -0.83 -10.02 -14.66
C MET A 449 -0.59 -11.53 -14.55
N ILE A 450 -1.60 -12.32 -14.12
CA ILE A 450 -1.48 -13.78 -14.09
C ILE A 450 -1.46 -14.35 -15.51
N ARG A 451 -2.34 -13.86 -16.40
CA ARG A 451 -2.41 -14.35 -17.79
C ARG A 451 -1.14 -14.08 -18.60
N GLU A 452 -0.53 -12.93 -18.38
CA GLU A 452 0.70 -12.52 -19.06
C GLU A 452 1.98 -13.11 -18.43
N ARG A 453 1.86 -13.71 -17.23
CA ARG A 453 3.01 -14.23 -16.51
C ARG A 453 3.65 -15.41 -17.24
N ALA A 454 4.96 -15.29 -17.48
CA ALA A 454 5.80 -16.42 -17.87
C ALA A 454 6.04 -17.37 -16.68
N ASP A 455 6.71 -18.50 -16.94
CA ASP A 455 7.15 -19.39 -15.87
C ASP A 455 7.94 -18.63 -14.79
N TRP A 456 7.60 -18.87 -13.54
CA TRP A 456 8.26 -18.22 -12.42
C TRP A 456 9.61 -18.87 -12.12
N CYS A 457 10.71 -18.15 -12.33
CA CYS A 457 12.05 -18.58 -11.92
C CYS A 457 12.16 -18.48 -10.39
N ILE A 458 12.14 -19.65 -9.72
CA ILE A 458 12.11 -19.75 -8.26
C ILE A 458 13.49 -19.97 -7.63
N SER A 459 14.56 -20.16 -8.42
CA SER A 459 15.92 -20.35 -7.90
C SER A 459 16.72 -19.05 -7.90
N ARG A 460 17.56 -18.89 -6.86
CA ARG A 460 18.50 -17.78 -6.70
C ARG A 460 19.86 -18.30 -6.31
N GLN A 461 20.92 -17.70 -6.84
CA GLN A 461 22.31 -18.03 -6.55
C GLN A 461 22.76 -17.22 -5.32
N ARG A 462 22.06 -17.44 -4.21
CA ARG A 462 22.27 -16.75 -2.94
C ARG A 462 22.73 -17.70 -1.83
N ARG A 463 23.32 -17.15 -0.77
CA ARG A 463 23.66 -17.91 0.44
C ARG A 463 22.63 -17.72 1.54
N TRP A 464 21.98 -16.56 1.58
CA TRP A 464 20.91 -16.25 2.53
C TRP A 464 19.54 -16.41 1.87
N GLY A 465 18.88 -17.48 2.14
CA GLY A 465 17.57 -17.88 1.61
C GLY A 465 17.28 -19.32 2.02
N LEU A 466 16.04 -19.76 1.84
CA LEU A 466 15.67 -21.14 2.03
C LEU A 466 16.30 -22.01 0.91
N PRO A 467 17.13 -23.02 1.22
CA PRO A 467 17.72 -23.88 0.19
C PRO A 467 16.63 -24.69 -0.51
N ILE A 468 16.77 -24.89 -1.81
CA ILE A 468 15.86 -25.73 -2.59
C ILE A 468 16.03 -27.18 -2.15
N PRO A 469 14.98 -27.87 -1.65
CA PRO A 469 15.09 -29.17 -0.97
C PRO A 469 15.17 -30.34 -1.96
N VAL A 470 16.12 -30.28 -2.90
CA VAL A 470 16.31 -31.26 -3.96
C VAL A 470 17.70 -31.91 -3.83
N PHE A 471 17.74 -33.21 -3.98
CA PHE A 471 18.97 -33.99 -4.07
C PHE A 471 19.24 -34.40 -5.51
N TYR A 472 20.46 -34.73 -5.83
CA TYR A 472 20.89 -35.31 -7.10
C TYR A 472 21.54 -36.65 -6.89
N CYS A 473 21.11 -37.64 -7.66
CA CYS A 473 21.79 -38.95 -7.65
C CYS A 473 23.09 -38.87 -8.47
N ALA A 474 24.20 -39.17 -7.86
CA ALA A 474 25.50 -39.15 -8.52
C ALA A 474 25.62 -40.14 -9.70
N ASP A 475 24.88 -41.28 -9.65
CA ASP A 475 24.92 -42.30 -10.69
C ASP A 475 24.13 -41.95 -11.94
N CYS A 476 22.91 -41.38 -11.78
CA CYS A 476 22.06 -41.06 -12.94
C CYS A 476 21.89 -39.54 -13.21
N GLY A 477 22.44 -38.69 -12.37
CA GLY A 477 22.41 -37.25 -12.50
C GLY A 477 21.02 -36.59 -12.33
N LYS A 478 19.96 -37.38 -12.06
CA LYS A 478 18.60 -36.89 -12.00
C LYS A 478 18.29 -36.25 -10.64
N PRO A 479 17.44 -35.19 -10.64
CA PRO A 479 16.96 -34.60 -9.40
C PRO A 479 16.04 -35.58 -8.67
N VAL A 480 16.11 -35.57 -7.35
CA VAL A 480 15.36 -36.42 -6.42
C VAL A 480 14.63 -35.55 -5.41
N CYS A 481 13.30 -35.58 -5.50
CA CYS A 481 12.40 -34.90 -4.58
C CYS A 481 11.15 -35.76 -4.45
N THR A 482 11.01 -36.44 -3.31
CA THR A 482 9.90 -37.37 -3.01
C THR A 482 9.24 -36.93 -1.70
N ASP A 483 8.06 -37.50 -1.40
CA ASP A 483 7.40 -37.25 -0.12
C ASP A 483 8.34 -37.56 1.06
N GLU A 484 9.09 -38.65 0.96
CA GLU A 484 10.06 -39.06 2.02
C GLU A 484 11.21 -38.07 2.18
N THR A 485 11.76 -37.54 1.09
CA THR A 485 12.86 -36.55 1.16
C THR A 485 12.34 -35.21 1.68
N ILE A 486 11.15 -34.78 1.28
CA ILE A 486 10.50 -33.56 1.78
C ILE A 486 10.22 -33.65 3.26
N GLU A 487 9.67 -34.78 3.76
CA GLU A 487 9.44 -34.97 5.20
C GLU A 487 10.75 -34.97 5.98
N ALA A 488 11.81 -35.59 5.45
CA ALA A 488 13.13 -35.60 6.09
C ALA A 488 13.73 -34.21 6.22
N VAL A 489 13.64 -33.39 5.14
CA VAL A 489 14.15 -32.01 5.15
C VAL A 489 13.29 -31.12 6.02
N SER A 490 11.96 -31.24 5.96
CA SER A 490 11.03 -30.50 6.81
C SER A 490 11.30 -30.79 8.31
N ALA A 491 11.44 -32.05 8.69
CA ALA A 491 11.77 -32.42 10.06
C ALA A 491 13.14 -31.88 10.52
N LEU A 492 14.14 -31.91 9.63
CA LEU A 492 15.46 -31.34 9.90
C LEU A 492 15.38 -29.82 10.14
N PHE A 493 14.65 -29.12 9.28
CA PHE A 493 14.51 -27.67 9.40
C PHE A 493 13.70 -27.27 10.63
N ALA A 494 12.65 -28.01 10.97
CA ALA A 494 11.89 -27.78 12.21
C ALA A 494 12.76 -27.92 13.47
N GLU A 495 13.74 -28.83 13.46
CA GLU A 495 14.63 -29.08 14.62
C GLU A 495 15.83 -28.13 14.66
N LYS A 496 16.48 -27.85 13.50
CA LYS A 496 17.79 -27.22 13.43
C LYS A 496 17.85 -25.96 12.59
N GLY A 497 16.76 -25.62 11.88
CA GLY A 497 16.73 -24.56 10.88
C GLY A 497 17.47 -24.93 9.60
N SER A 498 17.32 -24.09 8.57
CA SER A 498 17.86 -24.36 7.23
C SER A 498 19.39 -24.28 7.11
N ASN A 499 20.10 -23.77 8.12
CA ASN A 499 21.57 -23.84 8.16
C ASN A 499 22.07 -25.28 8.12
N ALA A 500 21.32 -26.22 8.68
CA ALA A 500 21.63 -27.64 8.66
C ALA A 500 21.83 -28.23 7.26
N TRP A 501 21.14 -27.65 6.25
CA TRP A 501 21.31 -28.03 4.86
C TRP A 501 22.74 -27.85 4.36
N PHE A 502 23.42 -26.80 4.79
CA PHE A 502 24.79 -26.49 4.37
C PHE A 502 25.87 -27.12 5.26
N GLU A 503 25.51 -27.53 6.47
CA GLU A 503 26.42 -28.10 7.46
C GLU A 503 26.47 -29.64 7.41
N MET A 504 25.41 -30.32 6.98
CA MET A 504 25.28 -31.77 6.96
C MET A 504 25.43 -32.33 5.54
N ASP A 505 25.95 -33.54 5.41
CA ASP A 505 26.00 -34.25 4.13
C ASP A 505 24.63 -34.79 3.72
N ALA A 506 24.41 -34.98 2.43
CA ALA A 506 23.13 -35.52 1.89
C ALA A 506 22.78 -36.88 2.53
N ALA A 507 23.79 -37.73 2.77
CA ALA A 507 23.58 -39.03 3.38
C ALA A 507 23.07 -39.00 4.83
N ASP A 508 23.35 -37.91 5.57
CA ASP A 508 22.91 -37.73 6.95
C ASP A 508 21.48 -37.11 7.02
N ILE A 509 21.05 -36.48 5.95
CA ILE A 509 19.70 -35.88 5.81
C ILE A 509 18.70 -36.92 5.31
N LEU A 510 19.07 -37.69 4.30
CA LEU A 510 18.23 -38.70 3.70
C LEU A 510 17.86 -39.83 4.68
N PRO A 511 16.63 -40.39 4.57
CA PRO A 511 16.26 -41.57 5.38
C PRO A 511 17.23 -42.71 5.20
N LYS A 512 17.50 -43.48 6.26
CA LYS A 512 18.38 -44.62 6.20
C LYS A 512 17.91 -45.62 5.15
N GLY A 513 18.84 -46.02 4.24
CA GLY A 513 18.53 -46.97 3.17
C GLY A 513 17.75 -46.34 2.01
N PHE A 514 17.62 -45.04 1.93
CA PHE A 514 16.96 -44.37 0.82
C PHE A 514 17.63 -44.73 -0.53
N ALA A 515 16.83 -45.06 -1.51
CA ALA A 515 17.29 -45.42 -2.84
C ALA A 515 16.74 -44.44 -3.89
N CYS A 516 17.56 -44.10 -4.87
CA CYS A 516 17.13 -43.21 -5.96
C CYS A 516 15.91 -43.79 -6.68
N PRO A 517 14.80 -43.08 -6.79
CA PRO A 517 13.59 -43.55 -7.46
C PRO A 517 13.77 -43.80 -8.97
N HIS A 518 14.85 -43.24 -9.54
CA HIS A 518 15.12 -43.37 -11.00
C HIS A 518 16.03 -44.54 -11.36
N CYS A 519 17.00 -44.86 -10.54
CA CYS A 519 17.99 -45.91 -10.87
C CYS A 519 18.19 -46.97 -9.76
N GLY A 520 17.54 -46.85 -8.63
CA GLY A 520 17.61 -47.81 -7.52
C GLY A 520 18.91 -47.79 -6.69
N LYS A 521 19.83 -46.86 -6.94
CA LYS A 521 21.10 -46.75 -6.16
C LYS A 521 20.86 -46.03 -4.83
N SER A 522 21.56 -46.49 -3.80
CA SER A 522 21.38 -46.05 -2.41
C SER A 522 22.54 -45.17 -1.89
N ALA A 523 23.51 -44.81 -2.72
CA ALA A 523 24.69 -44.03 -2.29
C ALA A 523 25.03 -42.97 -3.34
N GLY A 524 25.74 -41.92 -2.92
CA GLY A 524 26.21 -40.88 -3.82
C GLY A 524 25.15 -39.85 -4.17
N PHE A 525 24.52 -39.24 -3.15
CA PHE A 525 23.64 -38.10 -3.35
C PHE A 525 24.37 -36.77 -3.07
N THR A 526 24.11 -35.77 -3.88
CA THR A 526 24.50 -34.39 -3.65
C THR A 526 23.25 -33.54 -3.44
N LYS A 527 23.41 -32.31 -2.95
CA LYS A 527 22.31 -31.39 -2.65
C LYS A 527 22.30 -30.24 -3.67
N GLU A 528 21.13 -29.64 -3.90
CA GLU A 528 21.02 -28.37 -4.59
C GLU A 528 21.69 -27.26 -3.77
N GLU A 529 22.39 -26.34 -4.44
CA GLU A 529 23.11 -25.23 -3.80
C GLU A 529 22.33 -23.90 -3.90
N ASP A 530 21.39 -23.80 -4.84
CA ASP A 530 20.56 -22.63 -5.00
C ASP A 530 19.52 -22.51 -3.88
N THR A 531 19.11 -21.25 -3.62
CA THR A 531 18.05 -20.94 -2.65
C THR A 531 16.76 -20.59 -3.39
N LEU A 532 15.63 -20.65 -2.69
CA LEU A 532 14.35 -20.18 -3.21
C LEU A 532 14.33 -18.65 -3.36
N ASP A 533 13.49 -18.19 -4.26
CA ASP A 533 13.09 -16.80 -4.40
C ASP A 533 12.36 -16.32 -3.13
N GLY A 534 12.71 -15.17 -2.57
CA GLY A 534 12.05 -14.59 -1.40
C GLY A 534 10.54 -14.39 -1.59
N TRP A 535 10.06 -14.25 -2.83
CA TRP A 535 8.62 -14.23 -3.11
C TRP A 535 7.96 -15.60 -2.93
N PHE A 536 8.71 -16.69 -2.92
CA PHE A 536 8.21 -18.01 -2.54
C PHE A 536 8.04 -18.11 -1.03
N ASP A 537 8.99 -17.55 -0.26
CA ASP A 537 8.94 -17.48 1.22
C ASP A 537 7.69 -16.69 1.64
N SER A 538 7.59 -15.43 1.22
CA SER A 538 6.43 -14.60 1.56
C SER A 538 5.12 -15.14 0.94
N GLY A 539 5.17 -15.72 -0.25
CA GLY A 539 4.05 -16.41 -0.89
C GLY A 539 3.52 -17.59 -0.07
N SER A 540 4.37 -18.26 0.70
CA SER A 540 4.02 -19.42 1.52
C SER A 540 3.44 -19.07 2.89
N THR A 541 3.37 -17.79 3.27
CA THR A 541 2.89 -17.33 4.58
C THR A 541 1.46 -17.76 4.88
N HIS A 542 0.59 -17.84 3.87
CA HIS A 542 -0.78 -18.31 4.04
C HIS A 542 -0.84 -19.76 4.56
N PHE A 543 0.14 -20.58 4.25
CA PHE A 543 0.23 -21.95 4.73
C PHE A 543 1.05 -22.05 6.00
N ALA A 544 2.32 -21.63 5.96
CA ALA A 544 3.28 -21.80 7.05
C ALA A 544 2.88 -20.99 8.30
N ALA A 545 2.58 -19.71 8.18
CA ALA A 545 2.19 -18.87 9.29
C ALA A 545 0.68 -18.99 9.59
N MET A 546 -0.17 -18.70 8.60
CA MET A 546 -1.60 -18.54 8.85
C MET A 546 -2.31 -19.88 9.14
N LYS A 547 -2.14 -20.90 8.29
CA LYS A 547 -2.84 -22.19 8.41
C LYS A 547 -2.22 -23.10 9.46
N LYS A 548 -0.90 -23.20 9.50
CA LYS A 548 -0.22 -24.16 10.36
C LYS A 548 0.09 -23.63 11.74
N ASP A 549 0.58 -22.41 11.84
CA ASP A 549 0.93 -21.80 13.12
C ASP A 549 -0.29 -21.13 13.79
N GLN A 550 -1.01 -20.27 13.08
CA GLN A 550 -2.12 -19.50 13.63
C GLN A 550 -3.48 -20.21 13.56
N GLY A 551 -3.58 -21.31 12.83
CA GLY A 551 -4.75 -22.20 12.81
C GLY A 551 -6.00 -21.66 12.11
N PHE A 552 -5.85 -20.79 11.09
CA PHE A 552 -6.98 -20.32 10.27
C PHE A 552 -6.63 -20.21 8.79
N TRP A 553 -7.64 -20.32 7.94
CA TRP A 553 -7.54 -20.12 6.49
C TRP A 553 -8.96 -20.05 5.88
N PRO A 554 -9.22 -19.23 4.87
CA PRO A 554 -8.40 -18.10 4.40
C PRO A 554 -8.45 -16.89 5.37
N ALA A 555 -7.57 -15.91 5.17
CA ALA A 555 -7.68 -14.62 5.84
C ALA A 555 -8.96 -13.89 5.42
N THR A 556 -9.51 -13.06 6.31
CA THR A 556 -10.57 -12.14 5.90
C THR A 556 -10.02 -11.10 4.95
N MET A 557 -8.83 -10.55 5.24
CA MET A 557 -8.26 -9.45 4.47
C MET A 557 -6.75 -9.56 4.27
N TYR A 558 -6.30 -9.19 3.06
CA TYR A 558 -4.96 -8.73 2.73
C TYR A 558 -5.01 -7.24 2.43
N LEU A 559 -4.05 -6.47 2.96
CA LEU A 559 -3.92 -5.02 2.68
C LEU A 559 -2.46 -4.66 2.47
N GLU A 560 -2.10 -4.25 1.25
CA GLU A 560 -0.75 -3.79 0.91
C GLU A 560 -0.77 -2.73 -0.20
N GLY A 561 0.41 -2.28 -0.64
CA GLY A 561 0.59 -1.34 -1.73
C GLY A 561 0.27 -1.92 -3.12
N LEU A 562 0.09 -1.03 -4.09
CA LEU A 562 -0.22 -1.36 -5.49
C LEU A 562 0.84 -2.26 -6.17
N ASP A 563 2.10 -2.20 -5.73
CA ASP A 563 3.20 -3.03 -6.22
C ASP A 563 2.98 -4.51 -5.93
N GLN A 564 2.21 -4.84 -4.88
CA GLN A 564 2.02 -6.21 -4.43
C GLN A 564 1.12 -7.06 -5.36
N TYR A 565 0.51 -6.47 -6.38
CA TYR A 565 -0.10 -7.25 -7.46
C TYR A 565 0.91 -8.11 -8.23
N ARG A 566 2.17 -7.68 -8.33
CA ARG A 566 3.30 -8.47 -8.85
C ARG A 566 4.16 -9.13 -7.77
N GLY A 567 3.89 -8.86 -6.51
CA GLY A 567 4.61 -9.36 -5.35
C GLY A 567 3.76 -10.35 -4.54
N TRP A 568 3.54 -10.02 -3.28
CA TRP A 568 2.95 -10.90 -2.28
C TRP A 568 1.51 -11.34 -2.58
N PHE A 569 0.64 -10.46 -3.12
CA PHE A 569 -0.72 -10.88 -3.49
C PHE A 569 -0.70 -12.01 -4.52
N GLN A 570 0.17 -11.87 -5.53
CA GLN A 570 0.26 -12.85 -6.60
C GLN A 570 0.96 -14.12 -6.14
N SER A 571 2.11 -14.03 -5.45
CA SER A 571 2.84 -15.20 -4.97
C SER A 571 2.02 -16.02 -3.98
N SER A 572 1.30 -15.37 -3.04
CA SER A 572 0.37 -16.02 -2.11
C SER A 572 -0.76 -16.77 -2.82
N LEU A 573 -1.37 -16.13 -3.83
CA LEU A 573 -2.43 -16.75 -4.63
C LEU A 573 -1.91 -17.95 -5.42
N LEU A 574 -0.76 -17.80 -6.09
CA LEU A 574 -0.17 -18.87 -6.92
C LEU A 574 0.26 -20.08 -6.09
N THR A 575 0.84 -19.87 -4.90
CA THR A 575 1.23 -20.98 -4.02
C THR A 575 0.02 -21.67 -3.40
N ALA A 576 -1.03 -20.93 -3.02
CA ALA A 576 -2.26 -21.52 -2.49
C ALA A 576 -2.97 -22.41 -3.54
N VAL A 577 -3.18 -21.90 -4.74
CA VAL A 577 -3.80 -22.64 -5.84
C VAL A 577 -2.88 -23.77 -6.33
N GLY A 578 -1.62 -23.47 -6.58
CA GLY A 578 -0.66 -24.42 -7.13
C GLY A 578 -0.36 -25.58 -6.17
N ALA A 579 -0.03 -25.31 -4.91
CA ALA A 579 0.33 -26.35 -3.96
C ALA A 579 -0.86 -27.21 -3.53
N PHE A 580 -1.97 -26.60 -3.16
CA PHE A 580 -3.07 -27.30 -2.49
C PHE A 580 -4.36 -27.38 -3.31
N GLY A 581 -4.50 -26.64 -4.40
CA GLY A 581 -5.74 -26.54 -5.17
C GLY A 581 -6.85 -25.82 -4.40
N GLU A 582 -6.46 -25.04 -3.40
CA GLU A 582 -7.34 -24.18 -2.61
C GLU A 582 -7.61 -22.87 -3.39
N GLY A 583 -8.69 -22.18 -3.07
CA GLY A 583 -8.99 -20.86 -3.66
C GLY A 583 -8.00 -19.79 -3.21
N ALA A 584 -8.37 -18.51 -3.33
CA ALA A 584 -7.56 -17.42 -2.85
C ALA A 584 -7.36 -17.50 -1.32
N PRO A 585 -6.15 -17.25 -0.79
CA PRO A 585 -5.89 -17.30 0.64
C PRO A 585 -6.46 -16.09 1.42
N PHE A 586 -7.21 -15.23 0.75
CA PHE A 586 -7.87 -14.04 1.30
C PHE A 586 -9.26 -13.84 0.68
N LYS A 587 -10.18 -13.30 1.46
CA LYS A 587 -11.55 -12.98 1.02
C LYS A 587 -11.68 -11.55 0.51
N GLU A 588 -10.87 -10.64 1.04
CA GLU A 588 -10.82 -9.25 0.64
C GLU A 588 -9.37 -8.85 0.35
N CYS A 589 -9.17 -8.08 -0.71
CA CYS A 589 -7.88 -7.49 -1.07
C CYS A 589 -8.05 -5.98 -1.16
N VAL A 590 -7.45 -5.27 -0.21
CA VAL A 590 -7.47 -3.81 -0.15
C VAL A 590 -6.10 -3.28 -0.56
N THR A 591 -6.07 -2.26 -1.42
CA THR A 591 -4.81 -1.72 -1.94
C THR A 591 -4.67 -0.24 -1.63
N HIS A 592 -3.47 0.17 -1.23
CA HIS A 592 -3.10 1.57 -1.10
C HIS A 592 -2.07 1.99 -2.17
N GLY A 593 -2.07 3.30 -2.50
CA GLY A 593 -1.08 3.90 -3.39
C GLY A 593 0.29 4.07 -2.74
N TRP A 594 1.18 4.73 -3.46
CA TRP A 594 2.51 5.08 -2.98
C TRP A 594 2.49 6.30 -2.07
N THR A 595 3.47 6.38 -1.18
CA THR A 595 3.76 7.62 -0.48
C THR A 595 4.72 8.47 -1.33
N VAL A 596 4.30 9.69 -1.65
CA VAL A 596 5.03 10.61 -2.52
C VAL A 596 5.27 11.94 -1.80
N ASP A 597 6.22 12.74 -2.29
CA ASP A 597 6.46 14.06 -1.70
C ASP A 597 5.28 15.04 -1.94
N GLY A 598 5.37 16.26 -1.42
CA GLY A 598 4.30 17.25 -1.55
C GLY A 598 3.95 17.63 -2.99
N GLU A 599 4.85 17.37 -3.95
CA GLU A 599 4.67 17.63 -5.39
C GLU A 599 4.26 16.39 -6.18
N GLY A 600 4.12 15.23 -5.50
CA GLY A 600 3.70 13.97 -6.12
C GLY A 600 4.85 13.17 -6.73
N ARG A 601 6.10 13.43 -6.35
CA ARG A 601 7.27 12.69 -6.82
C ARG A 601 7.64 11.60 -5.83
N ALA A 602 8.24 10.52 -6.32
CA ALA A 602 8.79 9.47 -5.47
C ALA A 602 9.83 10.04 -4.48
N MET A 603 9.76 9.59 -3.23
CA MET A 603 10.69 10.03 -2.19
C MET A 603 11.98 9.24 -2.26
N HIS A 604 13.12 9.93 -2.40
CA HIS A 604 14.46 9.35 -2.41
C HIS A 604 15.38 10.06 -1.42
N LYS A 605 16.17 9.30 -0.67
CA LYS A 605 17.18 9.88 0.26
C LYS A 605 18.19 10.77 -0.47
N SER A 606 18.56 10.40 -1.71
CA SER A 606 19.49 11.17 -2.54
C SER A 606 18.94 12.51 -3.01
N LEU A 607 17.61 12.66 -3.11
CA LEU A 607 16.94 13.91 -3.48
C LEU A 607 16.63 14.80 -2.28
N GLY A 608 16.80 14.29 -1.05
CA GLY A 608 16.49 15.05 0.17
C GLY A 608 14.99 15.40 0.33
N ASN A 609 14.11 14.76 -0.44
CA ASN A 609 12.66 14.98 -0.40
C ASN A 609 11.91 13.95 0.48
N GLY A 610 12.63 13.07 1.16
CA GLY A 610 12.06 12.07 2.06
C GLY A 610 11.65 12.68 3.39
N VAL A 611 10.54 12.17 3.95
CA VAL A 611 10.08 12.45 5.32
C VAL A 611 10.32 11.19 6.14
N ASP A 612 10.97 11.33 7.30
CA ASP A 612 11.15 10.23 8.24
C ASP A 612 9.95 10.16 9.20
N PRO A 613 9.29 9.01 9.37
CA PRO A 613 8.23 8.86 10.37
C PRO A 613 8.66 9.27 11.78
N ALA A 614 9.93 9.05 12.14
CA ALA A 614 10.47 9.42 13.45
C ALA A 614 10.42 10.94 13.67
N ASP A 615 10.69 11.75 12.65
CA ASP A 615 10.57 13.21 12.77
C ASP A 615 9.12 13.60 13.07
N ILE A 616 8.15 12.95 12.39
CA ILE A 616 6.74 13.28 12.54
C ILE A 616 6.24 12.95 13.97
N PHE A 617 6.47 11.75 14.48
CA PHE A 617 5.97 11.44 15.82
C PHE A 617 6.79 12.10 16.93
N ASN A 618 8.00 12.56 16.69
CA ASN A 618 8.76 13.38 17.64
C ASN A 618 8.38 14.87 17.61
N GLU A 619 7.96 15.40 16.46
CA GLU A 619 7.54 16.80 16.32
C GLU A 619 6.03 16.99 16.55
N ASN A 620 5.19 16.14 15.97
CA ASN A 620 3.74 16.28 15.90
C ASN A 620 2.98 15.25 16.74
N GLY A 621 3.52 14.04 16.92
CA GLY A 621 2.89 12.92 17.57
C GLY A 621 2.38 11.85 16.60
N ALA A 622 2.19 10.63 17.11
CA ALA A 622 1.71 9.49 16.33
C ALA A 622 0.25 9.66 15.88
N ASP A 623 -0.60 10.28 16.68
CA ASP A 623 -1.99 10.58 16.28
C ASP A 623 -2.06 11.45 15.02
N ILE A 624 -1.13 12.39 14.84
CA ILE A 624 -1.08 13.21 13.62
C ILE A 624 -0.65 12.38 12.41
N LEU A 625 0.27 11.44 12.59
CA LEU A 625 0.66 10.48 11.55
C LEU A 625 -0.51 9.56 11.16
N ARG A 626 -1.26 9.06 12.14
CA ARG A 626 -2.46 8.23 11.93
C ARG A 626 -3.56 9.03 11.24
N LEU A 627 -3.75 10.29 11.64
CA LEU A 627 -4.70 11.20 10.99
C LEU A 627 -4.30 11.46 9.52
N TRP A 628 -3.02 11.59 9.23
CA TRP A 628 -2.52 11.70 7.85
C TRP A 628 -2.90 10.47 7.02
N ALA A 629 -2.65 9.27 7.54
CA ALA A 629 -2.99 8.02 6.85
C ALA A 629 -4.49 7.89 6.56
N ALA A 630 -5.34 8.44 7.44
CA ALA A 630 -6.80 8.38 7.32
C ALA A 630 -7.41 9.56 6.56
N SER A 631 -6.69 10.67 6.35
CA SER A 631 -7.29 11.92 5.81
C SER A 631 -7.25 12.01 4.30
N ALA A 632 -6.42 11.20 3.64
CA ALA A 632 -6.34 11.13 2.18
C ALA A 632 -7.11 9.93 1.64
N ASP A 633 -7.55 10.01 0.38
CA ASP A 633 -7.95 8.81 -0.35
C ASP A 633 -6.69 7.99 -0.63
N TYR A 634 -6.44 7.01 0.22
CA TYR A 634 -5.24 6.18 0.17
C TYR A 634 -5.24 5.16 -0.96
N HIS A 635 -6.33 4.99 -1.70
CA HIS A 635 -6.36 4.16 -2.91
C HIS A 635 -5.56 4.78 -4.06
N ALA A 636 -5.32 6.10 -3.99
CA ALA A 636 -4.38 6.83 -4.83
C ALA A 636 -3.07 7.11 -4.09
N ASP A 637 -2.11 7.75 -4.77
CA ASP A 637 -0.83 8.13 -4.14
C ASP A 637 -1.05 9.17 -3.04
N VAL A 638 -0.46 8.91 -1.88
CA VAL A 638 -0.61 9.74 -0.67
C VAL A 638 0.55 10.70 -0.54
N ARG A 639 0.25 11.98 -0.63
CA ARG A 639 1.24 13.05 -0.48
C ARG A 639 1.68 13.22 0.97
N CYS A 640 2.98 13.47 1.14
CA CYS A 640 3.62 13.61 2.43
C CYS A 640 4.57 14.81 2.43
N SER A 641 4.31 15.79 3.29
CA SER A 641 5.19 16.96 3.48
C SER A 641 4.98 17.58 4.85
N LYS A 642 5.95 18.33 5.36
CA LYS A 642 5.83 19.05 6.65
C LYS A 642 4.61 20.00 6.68
N ALA A 643 4.30 20.65 5.56
CA ALA A 643 3.13 21.54 5.45
C ALA A 643 1.81 20.79 5.66
N ILE A 644 1.69 19.57 5.11
CA ILE A 644 0.50 18.71 5.29
C ILE A 644 0.34 18.36 6.77
N PHE A 645 1.40 17.95 7.46
CA PHE A 645 1.33 17.62 8.90
C PHE A 645 1.00 18.84 9.75
N GLN A 646 1.48 20.03 9.42
CA GLN A 646 1.09 21.27 10.08
C GLN A 646 -0.40 21.57 9.91
N GLN A 647 -0.93 21.42 8.73
CA GLN A 647 -2.38 21.61 8.46
C GLN A 647 -3.23 20.59 9.23
N LEU A 648 -2.82 19.31 9.23
CA LEU A 648 -3.52 18.26 9.98
C LEU A 648 -3.47 18.51 11.47
N SER A 649 -2.37 19.04 12.00
CA SER A 649 -2.27 19.46 13.42
C SER A 649 -3.29 20.55 13.77
N GLN A 650 -3.60 21.48 12.86
CA GLN A 650 -4.66 22.47 13.08
C GLN A 650 -6.07 21.84 13.10
N ASN A 651 -6.35 20.91 12.19
CA ASN A 651 -7.62 20.17 12.19
C ASN A 651 -7.78 19.31 13.44
N TYR A 652 -6.71 18.64 13.86
CA TYR A 652 -6.66 17.90 15.12
C TYR A 652 -7.01 18.78 16.34
N LEU A 653 -6.47 20.00 16.39
CA LEU A 653 -6.75 20.92 17.50
C LEU A 653 -8.23 21.32 17.55
N LYS A 654 -8.92 21.44 16.43
CA LYS A 654 -10.37 21.71 16.39
C LYS A 654 -11.14 20.60 17.10
N PHE A 655 -10.87 19.33 16.73
CA PHE A 655 -11.46 18.16 17.38
C PHE A 655 -11.18 18.17 18.90
N ARG A 656 -9.90 18.26 19.28
CA ARG A 656 -9.47 18.24 20.68
C ARG A 656 -10.12 19.35 21.51
N ASN A 657 -10.16 20.57 20.98
CA ASN A 657 -10.74 21.72 21.70
C ASN A 657 -12.25 21.56 21.87
N THR A 658 -12.96 21.02 20.89
CA THR A 658 -14.39 20.72 20.97
C THR A 658 -14.65 19.67 22.05
N CYS A 659 -13.86 18.59 22.08
CA CYS A 659 -13.97 17.55 23.11
C CYS A 659 -13.63 18.12 24.51
N LYS A 660 -12.60 18.96 24.61
CA LYS A 660 -12.24 19.61 25.87
C LYS A 660 -13.39 20.45 26.40
N PHE A 661 -14.06 21.25 25.56
CA PHE A 661 -15.22 22.04 25.99
C PHE A 661 -16.32 21.15 26.58
N MET A 662 -16.59 20.01 25.94
CA MET A 662 -17.59 19.07 26.46
C MET A 662 -17.15 18.44 27.77
N LEU A 663 -15.88 18.01 27.89
CA LEU A 663 -15.32 17.48 29.14
C LEU A 663 -15.43 18.48 30.29
N ASP A 664 -15.07 19.74 30.04
CA ASP A 664 -15.16 20.79 31.03
C ASP A 664 -16.58 20.88 31.63
N ASN A 665 -17.61 20.73 30.80
CA ASN A 665 -19.02 20.86 31.17
C ASN A 665 -19.66 19.55 31.69
N LEU A 666 -18.91 18.45 31.78
CA LEU A 666 -19.38 17.13 32.25
C LEU A 666 -18.80 16.76 33.64
N VAL A 667 -18.01 17.60 34.29
CA VAL A 667 -17.31 17.26 35.52
C VAL A 667 -18.28 16.90 36.66
N ASP A 668 -19.45 17.55 36.73
CA ASP A 668 -20.50 17.32 37.70
C ASP A 668 -21.68 16.51 37.15
N PHE A 669 -21.51 15.82 36.03
CA PHE A 669 -22.56 15.04 35.39
C PHE A 669 -22.49 13.56 35.79
N ASP A 670 -23.65 13.02 36.19
CA ASP A 670 -23.82 11.59 36.46
C ASP A 670 -24.47 10.90 35.27
N PRO A 671 -23.71 10.06 34.51
CA PRO A 671 -24.23 9.42 33.31
C PRO A 671 -25.29 8.34 33.59
N THR A 672 -25.53 7.97 34.85
CA THR A 672 -26.61 7.06 35.21
C THR A 672 -27.99 7.73 35.23
N HIS A 673 -28.01 9.08 35.14
CA HIS A 673 -29.21 9.92 35.19
C HIS A 673 -29.37 10.76 33.90
N LEU A 674 -29.52 10.07 32.76
CA LEU A 674 -29.78 10.76 31.49
C LEU A 674 -31.17 11.37 31.45
N THR A 675 -31.32 12.58 30.92
CA THR A 675 -32.60 13.21 30.62
C THR A 675 -33.34 12.37 29.58
N LYS A 676 -34.59 12.03 29.81
CA LYS A 676 -35.41 11.29 28.87
C LYS A 676 -35.78 12.14 27.66
N ALA A 677 -36.05 11.48 26.51
CA ALA A 677 -36.38 12.17 25.27
C ALA A 677 -37.63 13.08 25.38
N GLU A 678 -38.62 12.65 26.16
CA GLU A 678 -39.86 13.40 26.40
C GLU A 678 -39.65 14.69 27.21
N ASP A 679 -38.60 14.73 28.04
CA ASP A 679 -38.24 15.87 28.91
C ASP A 679 -37.13 16.73 28.26
N MET A 680 -36.67 16.35 27.10
CA MET A 680 -35.53 17.00 26.44
C MET A 680 -36.00 18.09 25.46
N PRO A 681 -35.44 19.33 25.53
CA PRO A 681 -35.69 20.37 24.52
C PRO A 681 -35.35 19.89 23.10
N VAL A 682 -36.11 20.41 22.12
CA VAL A 682 -35.96 20.01 20.71
C VAL A 682 -34.55 20.27 20.20
N LEU A 683 -33.88 21.35 20.59
CA LEU A 683 -32.50 21.66 20.23
C LEU A 683 -31.51 20.54 20.62
N ASP A 684 -31.67 19.97 21.84
CA ASP A 684 -30.80 18.92 22.33
C ASP A 684 -31.06 17.60 21.56
N ARG A 685 -32.34 17.31 21.28
CA ARG A 685 -32.76 16.17 20.42
C ARG A 685 -32.29 16.34 18.99
N TRP A 686 -32.29 17.58 18.45
CA TRP A 686 -31.74 17.89 17.13
C TRP A 686 -30.26 17.51 17.06
N LEU A 687 -29.44 17.87 18.07
CA LEU A 687 -28.04 17.48 18.12
C LEU A 687 -27.88 15.95 18.08
N ILE A 688 -28.66 15.22 18.89
CA ILE A 688 -28.60 13.76 18.94
C ILE A 688 -29.05 13.15 17.59
N THR A 689 -30.03 13.76 16.91
CA THR A 689 -30.44 13.33 15.57
C THR A 689 -29.29 13.50 14.56
N LYS A 690 -28.60 14.64 14.57
CA LYS A 690 -27.39 14.86 13.75
C LYS A 690 -26.25 13.91 14.14
N LEU A 691 -26.12 13.55 15.40
CA LEU A 691 -25.18 12.54 15.86
C LEU A 691 -25.51 11.15 15.31
N ASN A 692 -26.80 10.78 15.25
CA ASN A 692 -27.23 9.53 14.64
C ASN A 692 -26.85 9.45 13.15
N GLU A 693 -27.07 10.54 12.40
CA GLU A 693 -26.61 10.65 10.99
C GLU A 693 -25.11 10.43 10.88
N LEU A 694 -24.31 11.01 11.80
CA LEU A 694 -22.88 10.83 11.84
C LEU A 694 -22.48 9.37 12.14
N ILE A 695 -23.14 8.72 13.10
CA ILE A 695 -22.88 7.30 13.45
C ILE A 695 -23.08 6.42 12.21
N GLU A 696 -24.19 6.56 11.52
CA GLU A 696 -24.52 5.76 10.32
C GLU A 696 -23.50 5.99 9.21
N LYS A 697 -23.16 7.27 8.94
CA LYS A 697 -22.16 7.65 7.93
C LYS A 697 -20.77 7.06 8.25
N VAL A 698 -20.33 7.13 9.50
CA VAL A 698 -19.04 6.61 9.94
C VAL A 698 -19.03 5.09 9.89
N GLU A 699 -20.10 4.41 10.33
CA GLU A 699 -20.19 2.95 10.26
C GLU A 699 -20.10 2.45 8.81
N GLN A 700 -20.83 3.11 7.89
CA GLN A 700 -20.76 2.78 6.46
C GLN A 700 -19.35 3.02 5.90
N SER A 701 -18.72 4.14 6.24
CA SER A 701 -17.37 4.48 5.74
C SER A 701 -16.30 3.50 6.26
N TYR A 702 -16.44 2.97 7.47
CA TYR A 702 -15.58 1.88 7.95
C TYR A 702 -15.79 0.56 7.17
N ASN A 703 -17.05 0.26 6.78
CA ASN A 703 -17.35 -0.94 5.98
C ASN A 703 -16.82 -0.83 4.54
N ASP A 704 -16.77 0.39 4.02
CA ASP A 704 -16.28 0.67 2.67
C ASP A 704 -14.77 0.98 2.63
N TYR A 705 -14.12 1.05 3.81
CA TYR A 705 -12.71 1.42 3.97
C TYR A 705 -12.39 2.84 3.50
N GLU A 706 -13.34 3.78 3.61
CA GLU A 706 -13.26 5.18 3.17
C GLU A 706 -12.97 6.12 4.37
N PHE A 707 -11.75 6.02 4.93
CA PHE A 707 -11.42 6.72 6.19
C PHE A 707 -11.36 8.23 6.05
N HIS A 708 -11.05 8.75 4.87
CA HIS A 708 -11.07 10.20 4.61
C HIS A 708 -12.49 10.77 4.77
N ILE A 709 -13.53 10.03 4.43
CA ILE A 709 -14.92 10.43 4.68
C ILE A 709 -15.19 10.57 6.17
N ILE A 710 -14.65 9.65 6.99
CA ILE A 710 -14.78 9.70 8.45
C ILE A 710 -14.11 10.97 9.00
N THR A 711 -12.87 11.23 8.61
CA THR A 711 -12.13 12.40 9.09
C THR A 711 -12.80 13.69 8.72
N HIS A 712 -13.34 13.81 7.51
CA HIS A 712 -14.10 14.99 7.07
C HIS A 712 -15.42 15.11 7.81
N ALA A 713 -16.20 14.04 7.97
CA ALA A 713 -17.48 14.06 8.65
C ALA A 713 -17.34 14.46 10.12
N VAL A 714 -16.36 13.88 10.83
CA VAL A 714 -16.10 14.22 12.24
C VAL A 714 -15.61 15.67 12.40
N ASN A 715 -14.70 16.12 11.51
CA ASN A 715 -14.24 17.51 11.54
C ASN A 715 -15.38 18.49 11.28
N ASP A 716 -16.22 18.23 10.28
CA ASP A 716 -17.36 19.07 9.95
C ASP A 716 -18.38 19.11 11.08
N PHE A 717 -18.70 17.96 11.68
CA PHE A 717 -19.58 17.88 12.84
C PHE A 717 -19.03 18.69 14.02
N CYS A 718 -17.75 18.60 14.31
CA CYS A 718 -17.10 19.35 15.40
C CYS A 718 -17.10 20.87 15.13
N VAL A 719 -16.86 21.30 13.89
CA VAL A 719 -16.74 22.72 13.54
C VAL A 719 -18.12 23.33 13.33
N THR A 720 -18.94 22.71 12.50
CA THR A 720 -20.21 23.32 12.02
C THR A 720 -21.35 23.02 12.99
N THR A 721 -21.59 21.75 13.31
CA THR A 721 -22.72 21.36 14.17
C THR A 721 -22.47 21.71 15.63
N LEU A 722 -21.28 21.41 16.16
CA LEU A 722 -20.96 21.65 17.56
C LEU A 722 -20.49 23.08 17.80
N SER A 723 -19.27 23.42 17.37
CA SER A 723 -18.63 24.68 17.82
C SER A 723 -19.33 25.94 17.35
N SER A 724 -19.74 26.00 16.08
CA SER A 724 -20.39 27.20 15.49
C SER A 724 -21.87 27.31 15.79
N PHE A 725 -22.51 26.24 16.25
CA PHE A 725 -23.95 26.26 16.48
C PHE A 725 -24.29 25.79 17.90
N TYR A 726 -24.36 24.49 18.16
CA TYR A 726 -24.93 23.96 19.39
C TYR A 726 -24.19 24.44 20.65
N LEU A 727 -22.86 24.29 20.70
CA LEU A 727 -22.08 24.65 21.88
C LEU A 727 -22.14 26.16 22.16
N ASP A 728 -22.23 27.00 21.15
CA ASP A 728 -22.34 28.44 21.30
C ASP A 728 -23.67 28.84 21.94
N ILE A 729 -24.78 28.22 21.51
CA ILE A 729 -26.13 28.47 22.02
C ILE A 729 -26.26 28.01 23.47
N VAL A 730 -25.78 26.80 23.81
CA VAL A 730 -26.03 26.22 25.13
C VAL A 730 -25.12 26.76 26.24
N LYS A 731 -24.14 27.61 25.94
CA LYS A 731 -23.26 28.24 26.92
C LYS A 731 -24.03 28.93 28.07
N ASP A 732 -25.07 29.64 27.75
CA ASP A 732 -25.86 30.32 28.76
C ASP A 732 -26.55 29.33 29.73
N ARG A 733 -27.13 28.25 29.19
CA ARG A 733 -27.71 27.17 30.00
C ARG A 733 -26.65 26.50 30.88
N LEU A 734 -25.52 26.13 30.29
CA LEU A 734 -24.45 25.43 31.01
C LEU A 734 -23.86 26.27 32.16
N TYR A 735 -23.68 27.57 31.93
CA TYR A 735 -22.99 28.44 32.90
C TYR A 735 -23.92 29.19 33.83
N CYS A 736 -25.10 29.61 33.38
CA CYS A 736 -25.97 30.52 34.08
C CYS A 736 -27.18 29.86 34.75
N GLU A 737 -27.57 28.67 34.39
CA GLU A 737 -28.62 27.92 35.08
C GLU A 737 -28.16 27.36 36.43
N ALA A 738 -29.09 26.94 37.27
CA ALA A 738 -28.75 26.19 38.49
C ALA A 738 -28.02 24.89 38.11
N ALA A 739 -27.10 24.46 38.96
CA ALA A 739 -26.27 23.28 38.66
C ALA A 739 -27.08 22.00 38.41
N ASP A 740 -28.23 21.87 39.06
CA ASP A 740 -29.16 20.76 39.00
C ASP A 740 -30.42 21.01 38.18
N SER A 741 -30.49 22.14 37.44
CA SER A 741 -31.66 22.42 36.58
C SER A 741 -31.84 21.39 35.47
N ALA A 742 -33.12 21.15 35.12
CA ALA A 742 -33.49 20.22 34.06
C ALA A 742 -32.87 20.64 32.72
N GLU A 743 -32.86 21.92 32.40
CA GLU A 743 -32.33 22.47 31.16
C GLU A 743 -30.81 22.27 31.05
N ARG A 744 -30.07 22.42 32.16
CA ARG A 744 -28.64 22.17 32.18
C ARG A 744 -28.34 20.67 32.08
N ARG A 745 -29.07 19.84 32.83
CA ARG A 745 -28.92 18.36 32.79
C ARG A 745 -29.25 17.76 31.40
N SER A 746 -30.25 18.36 30.71
CA SER A 746 -30.57 18.01 29.34
C SER A 746 -29.39 18.31 28.39
N ALA A 747 -28.83 19.51 28.44
CA ALA A 747 -27.67 19.85 27.64
C ALA A 747 -26.47 18.94 27.97
N GLN A 748 -26.22 18.64 29.24
CA GLN A 748 -25.15 17.72 29.66
C GLN A 748 -25.40 16.28 29.13
N THR A 749 -26.64 15.80 29.13
CA THR A 749 -26.99 14.51 28.50
C THR A 749 -26.62 14.49 27.02
N ALA A 750 -26.99 15.52 26.28
CA ALA A 750 -26.63 15.62 24.87
C ALA A 750 -25.09 15.68 24.64
N LEU A 751 -24.37 16.45 25.49
CA LEU A 751 -22.90 16.49 25.44
C LEU A 751 -22.26 15.16 25.77
N TYR A 752 -22.75 14.45 26.77
CA TYR A 752 -22.22 13.14 27.18
C TYR A 752 -22.37 12.10 26.06
N LEU A 753 -23.57 11.98 25.49
CA LEU A 753 -23.84 11.06 24.38
C LEU A 753 -22.96 11.40 23.17
N THR A 754 -22.81 12.69 22.88
CA THR A 754 -21.96 13.16 21.77
C THR A 754 -20.49 12.85 22.01
N LEU A 755 -19.97 13.17 23.18
CA LEU A 755 -18.55 12.99 23.51
C LEU A 755 -18.17 11.49 23.55
N SER A 756 -18.99 10.64 24.21
CA SER A 756 -18.82 9.20 24.24
C SER A 756 -18.80 8.62 22.82
N THR A 757 -19.70 9.10 21.96
CA THR A 757 -19.78 8.64 20.56
C THR A 757 -18.56 9.08 19.76
N LEU A 758 -18.17 10.34 19.82
CA LEU A 758 -17.00 10.85 19.11
C LEU A 758 -15.72 10.15 19.55
N ALA A 759 -15.53 9.91 20.85
CA ALA A 759 -14.38 9.19 21.38
C ALA A 759 -14.33 7.76 20.82
N LYS A 760 -15.46 7.04 20.78
CA LYS A 760 -15.53 5.66 20.29
C LYS A 760 -15.41 5.57 18.76
N LEU A 761 -16.09 6.44 18.01
CA LEU A 761 -16.06 6.42 16.55
C LEU A 761 -14.70 6.79 15.97
N PHE A 762 -13.96 7.68 16.65
CA PHE A 762 -12.70 8.18 16.14
C PHE A 762 -11.46 7.51 16.76
N ALA A 763 -11.65 6.64 17.77
CA ALA A 763 -10.58 5.87 18.41
C ALA A 763 -9.73 5.02 17.46
N PRO A 764 -10.25 4.39 16.39
CA PRO A 764 -9.40 3.70 15.44
C PRO A 764 -8.40 4.63 14.73
N ILE A 765 -8.73 5.91 14.55
CA ILE A 765 -7.89 6.90 13.86
C ILE A 765 -7.01 7.65 14.86
N LEU A 766 -7.59 8.33 15.84
CA LEU A 766 -6.88 9.08 16.89
C LEU A 766 -6.78 8.24 18.17
N ALA A 767 -6.00 7.17 18.11
CA ALA A 767 -5.97 6.15 19.16
C ALA A 767 -5.57 6.68 20.53
N PHE A 768 -4.61 7.58 20.60
CA PHE A 768 -4.13 8.15 21.84
C PHE A 768 -5.07 9.24 22.38
N THR A 769 -5.47 10.16 21.55
CA THR A 769 -6.33 11.28 21.96
C THR A 769 -7.71 10.80 22.40
N CYS A 770 -8.32 9.85 21.68
CA CYS A 770 -9.62 9.33 22.07
C CYS A 770 -9.57 8.53 23.37
N ASP A 771 -8.46 7.82 23.63
CA ASP A 771 -8.24 7.15 24.90
C ASP A 771 -8.03 8.16 26.04
N GLU A 772 -7.28 9.25 25.80
CA GLU A 772 -7.12 10.35 26.76
C GLU A 772 -8.47 11.02 27.11
N ILE A 773 -9.32 11.25 26.09
CA ILE A 773 -10.68 11.77 26.26
C ILE A 773 -11.52 10.80 27.09
N TRP A 774 -11.47 9.51 26.75
CA TRP A 774 -12.20 8.45 27.44
C TRP A 774 -11.87 8.40 28.93
N LEU A 775 -10.59 8.44 29.27
CA LEU A 775 -10.14 8.45 30.67
C LEU A 775 -10.58 9.69 31.46
N ALA A 776 -10.86 10.80 30.79
CA ALA A 776 -11.22 12.06 31.42
C ALA A 776 -12.74 12.26 31.57
N MET A 777 -13.57 11.43 30.92
CA MET A 777 -15.03 11.57 30.96
C MET A 777 -15.66 10.70 32.06
N PRO A 778 -16.89 11.02 32.51
CA PRO A 778 -17.62 10.16 33.43
C PRO A 778 -18.08 8.87 32.71
N HIS A 779 -18.20 7.77 33.49
CA HIS A 779 -18.55 6.43 32.99
C HIS A 779 -19.73 5.84 33.70
N THR A 780 -20.46 4.97 33.02
CA THR A 780 -21.46 4.06 33.60
C THR A 780 -20.79 2.75 34.07
N ALA A 781 -21.52 1.94 34.82
CA ALA A 781 -21.03 0.62 35.23
C ALA A 781 -20.89 -0.37 34.05
N GLU A 782 -21.51 -0.07 32.92
CA GLU A 782 -21.44 -0.89 31.69
C GLU A 782 -20.19 -0.57 30.86
N ASP A 783 -19.57 0.59 31.07
CA ASP A 783 -18.39 1.01 30.36
C ASP A 783 -17.13 0.38 30.96
N ASP A 784 -16.23 -0.10 30.10
CA ASP A 784 -14.85 -0.36 30.52
C ASP A 784 -14.07 0.96 30.52
N ALA A 785 -13.91 1.54 31.70
CA ALA A 785 -13.26 2.82 31.86
C ALA A 785 -11.73 2.79 31.63
N ARG A 786 -11.14 1.59 31.50
CA ARG A 786 -9.69 1.42 31.39
C ARG A 786 -9.14 1.89 30.03
N ASN A 787 -9.90 1.68 28.95
CA ASN A 787 -9.50 2.11 27.62
C ASN A 787 -10.71 2.18 26.69
N VAL A 788 -10.73 3.17 25.78
CA VAL A 788 -11.83 3.38 24.84
C VAL A 788 -12.07 2.19 23.92
N VAL A 789 -11.02 1.46 23.47
CA VAL A 789 -11.16 0.34 22.54
C VAL A 789 -11.76 -0.91 23.16
N LEU A 790 -11.80 -0.98 24.49
CA LEU A 790 -12.48 -2.04 25.22
C LEU A 790 -14.01 -1.89 25.22
N ASN A 791 -14.53 -0.85 24.55
CA ASN A 791 -15.95 -0.58 24.42
C ASN A 791 -16.41 -0.70 22.97
N ASP A 792 -17.67 -1.11 22.78
CA ASP A 792 -18.25 -1.15 21.43
C ASP A 792 -18.62 0.28 20.97
N MET A 793 -18.57 0.52 19.65
CA MET A 793 -19.06 1.76 19.04
C MET A 793 -20.55 1.93 19.32
N ASN A 794 -20.95 3.17 19.60
CA ASN A 794 -22.36 3.46 19.87
C ASN A 794 -23.21 3.24 18.61
N LYS A 795 -24.43 2.72 18.83
CA LYS A 795 -25.47 2.67 17.82
C LYS A 795 -26.31 3.93 17.86
N PRO A 796 -27.07 4.27 16.81
CA PRO A 796 -27.96 5.42 16.80
C PRO A 796 -28.91 5.43 17.99
N PHE A 797 -29.03 6.59 18.64
CA PHE A 797 -29.91 6.82 19.79
C PHE A 797 -31.34 7.11 19.32
N THR A 798 -32.03 6.13 18.76
CA THR A 798 -33.32 6.26 18.08
C THR A 798 -34.43 6.82 19.00
N ALA A 799 -34.36 6.57 20.32
CA ALA A 799 -35.31 7.09 21.28
C ALA A 799 -35.31 8.63 21.36
N TYR A 800 -34.21 9.27 21.03
CA TYR A 800 -34.04 10.74 21.03
C TYR A 800 -34.27 11.37 19.66
N ALA A 801 -34.38 10.56 18.60
CA ALA A 801 -34.50 11.05 17.23
C ALA A 801 -35.75 11.92 17.05
N LEU A 802 -35.59 12.99 16.29
CA LEU A 802 -36.69 13.80 15.78
C LEU A 802 -37.22 13.19 14.48
N ASP A 803 -38.51 13.42 14.20
CA ASP A 803 -39.07 13.06 12.90
C ASP A 803 -38.58 14.01 11.80
N ALA A 804 -38.74 13.59 10.55
CA ALA A 804 -38.26 14.32 9.38
C ALA A 804 -38.89 15.72 9.23
N GLU A 805 -40.17 15.89 9.61
CA GLU A 805 -40.85 17.17 9.56
C GLU A 805 -40.24 18.16 10.56
N THR A 806 -40.04 17.73 11.80
CA THR A 806 -39.37 18.53 12.84
C THR A 806 -37.94 18.88 12.44
N MET A 807 -37.19 17.92 11.86
CA MET A 807 -35.82 18.20 11.39
C MET A 807 -35.80 19.23 10.28
N ALA A 808 -36.73 19.17 9.29
CA ALA A 808 -36.80 20.15 8.21
C ALA A 808 -37.15 21.56 8.73
N ARG A 809 -38.03 21.64 9.73
CA ARG A 809 -38.33 22.94 10.42
C ARG A 809 -37.08 23.50 11.08
N TRP A 810 -36.28 22.65 11.76
CA TRP A 810 -35.06 23.10 12.44
C TRP A 810 -33.95 23.50 11.47
N GLU A 811 -33.83 22.86 10.33
CA GLU A 811 -32.92 23.30 9.27
C GLU A 811 -33.30 24.71 8.76
N HIS A 812 -34.60 24.97 8.57
CA HIS A 812 -35.05 26.29 8.19
C HIS A 812 -34.85 27.36 9.31
N ILE A 813 -35.03 26.99 10.58
CA ILE A 813 -34.69 27.86 11.73
C ILE A 813 -33.21 28.28 11.69
N ILE A 814 -32.31 27.34 11.31
CA ILE A 814 -30.88 27.60 11.19
C ILE A 814 -30.59 28.58 10.03
N GLU A 815 -31.32 28.48 8.92
CA GLU A 815 -31.23 29.45 7.83
C GLU A 815 -31.67 30.86 8.29
N VAL A 816 -32.79 30.95 9.00
CA VAL A 816 -33.24 32.21 9.62
C VAL A 816 -32.19 32.76 10.58
N ARG A 817 -31.59 31.90 11.42
CA ARG A 817 -30.49 32.31 12.30
C ARG A 817 -29.31 32.88 11.53
N THR A 818 -29.01 32.35 10.36
CA THR A 818 -27.95 32.88 9.50
C THR A 818 -28.23 34.29 9.05
N ALA A 819 -29.49 34.59 8.66
CA ALA A 819 -29.94 35.95 8.33
C ALA A 819 -29.84 36.89 9.54
N VAL A 820 -30.28 36.42 10.70
CA VAL A 820 -30.16 37.19 11.97
C VAL A 820 -28.70 37.50 12.29
N ASN A 821 -27.80 36.53 12.18
CA ASN A 821 -26.38 36.74 12.40
C ASN A 821 -25.78 37.75 11.42
N GLY A 822 -26.17 37.73 10.15
CA GLY A 822 -25.78 38.74 9.18
C GLY A 822 -26.20 40.17 9.62
N ALA A 823 -27.44 40.35 10.04
CA ALA A 823 -27.93 41.63 10.55
C ALA A 823 -27.23 42.07 11.86
N LEU A 824 -26.90 41.14 12.72
CA LEU A 824 -26.12 41.43 13.93
C LEU A 824 -24.70 41.91 13.60
N GLU A 825 -24.03 41.33 12.61
CA GLU A 825 -22.73 41.80 12.13
C GLU A 825 -22.81 43.21 11.51
N GLU A 826 -23.82 43.50 10.73
CA GLU A 826 -24.05 44.83 10.16
C GLU A 826 -24.29 45.88 11.28
N ALA A 827 -25.12 45.52 12.29
CA ALA A 827 -25.39 46.39 13.42
C ALA A 827 -24.12 46.62 14.27
N ARG A 828 -23.25 45.62 14.37
CA ARG A 828 -21.95 45.72 15.07
C ARG A 828 -21.00 46.64 14.28
N ALA A 829 -20.92 46.46 12.97
CA ALA A 829 -20.13 47.34 12.10
C ALA A 829 -20.61 48.81 12.17
N ALA A 830 -21.94 49.02 12.20
CA ALA A 830 -22.55 50.32 12.38
C ALA A 830 -22.48 50.88 13.81
N LYS A 831 -21.89 50.10 14.78
CA LYS A 831 -21.81 50.45 16.19
C LYS A 831 -23.18 50.69 16.87
N VAL A 832 -24.22 50.05 16.39
CA VAL A 832 -25.53 50.02 17.06
C VAL A 832 -25.45 49.14 18.30
N ILE A 833 -24.72 48.07 18.24
CA ILE A 833 -24.43 47.12 19.31
C ILE A 833 -22.91 46.84 19.43
N GLY A 834 -22.43 46.44 20.55
CA GLY A 834 -21.06 45.97 20.78
C GLY A 834 -21.01 44.43 20.78
N LYS A 835 -21.96 43.78 21.40
CA LYS A 835 -22.08 42.30 21.51
C LYS A 835 -23.52 41.88 21.16
N SER A 836 -23.69 40.64 20.71
CA SER A 836 -25.02 40.10 20.29
C SER A 836 -26.05 40.20 21.46
N LEU A 837 -25.63 39.95 22.70
CA LEU A 837 -26.49 40.06 23.89
C LEU A 837 -26.93 41.50 24.20
N GLU A 838 -26.42 42.50 23.52
CA GLU A 838 -26.85 43.91 23.58
C GLU A 838 -27.91 44.24 22.52
N ALA A 839 -28.44 43.20 21.80
CA ALA A 839 -29.41 43.38 20.75
C ALA A 839 -30.84 42.99 21.17
N ASP A 840 -31.80 43.79 20.75
CA ASP A 840 -33.18 43.39 20.54
C ASP A 840 -33.39 43.22 19.03
N VAL A 841 -33.94 42.06 18.64
CA VAL A 841 -34.15 41.69 17.26
C VAL A 841 -35.63 41.70 16.89
N HIS A 842 -35.99 42.48 15.87
CA HIS A 842 -37.31 42.46 15.26
C HIS A 842 -37.24 41.62 13.98
N LEU A 843 -37.83 40.43 14.05
CA LEU A 843 -37.82 39.44 12.97
C LEU A 843 -39.19 39.41 12.28
N THR A 844 -39.21 39.70 10.99
CA THR A 844 -40.40 39.50 10.14
C THR A 844 -40.16 38.24 9.29
N VAL A 845 -41.15 37.35 9.29
CA VAL A 845 -41.06 36.07 8.55
C VAL A 845 -42.29 35.89 7.65
N PRO A 846 -42.16 35.15 6.51
CA PRO A 846 -43.28 34.79 5.63
C PRO A 846 -44.38 34.01 6.38
N GLU A 847 -45.61 34.05 5.84
CA GLU A 847 -46.73 33.26 6.39
C GLU A 847 -46.47 31.77 6.46
N GLY A 848 -45.61 31.24 5.53
CA GLY A 848 -45.17 29.86 5.57
C GLY A 848 -44.35 29.48 6.80
N ASP A 849 -43.76 30.46 7.49
CA ASP A 849 -42.88 30.27 8.64
C ASP A 849 -43.62 30.54 9.98
N VAL A 850 -44.94 30.45 9.95
CA VAL A 850 -45.81 30.67 11.13
C VAL A 850 -45.41 29.74 12.32
N PHE A 851 -44.82 28.59 12.04
CA PHE A 851 -44.33 27.66 13.09
C PHE A 851 -43.29 28.33 14.01
N LEU A 852 -42.57 29.37 13.56
CA LEU A 852 -41.68 30.14 14.42
C LEU A 852 -42.45 30.92 15.51
N ALA A 853 -43.73 31.23 15.28
CA ALA A 853 -44.58 31.87 16.28
C ALA A 853 -45.06 30.88 17.37
N ASP A 854 -44.99 29.59 17.12
CA ASP A 854 -45.25 28.54 18.11
C ASP A 854 -44.09 28.37 19.10
N GLU A 855 -42.92 28.87 18.70
CA GLU A 855 -41.74 28.88 19.58
C GLU A 855 -41.86 30.04 20.58
N ASN A 856 -41.42 29.77 21.84
CA ASN A 856 -41.38 30.83 22.86
C ASN A 856 -40.34 31.91 22.40
N PRO A 857 -40.73 33.21 22.38
CA PRO A 857 -39.81 34.31 22.05
C PRO A 857 -38.49 34.29 22.87
N ALA A 858 -38.54 33.81 24.12
CA ALA A 858 -37.35 33.62 24.94
C ALA A 858 -36.45 32.51 24.40
N ALA A 859 -37.03 31.42 23.87
CA ALA A 859 -36.27 30.33 23.24
C ALA A 859 -35.61 30.81 21.93
N LEU A 860 -36.30 31.63 21.12
CA LEU A 860 -35.71 32.27 19.94
C LEU A 860 -34.58 33.23 20.31
N ALA A 861 -34.74 34.00 21.37
CA ALA A 861 -33.68 34.89 21.88
C ALA A 861 -32.44 34.12 22.33
N ASP A 862 -32.60 32.94 22.97
CA ASP A 862 -31.51 32.06 23.35
C ASP A 862 -30.82 31.46 22.11
N LEU A 863 -31.62 31.02 21.11
CA LEU A 863 -31.15 30.46 19.86
C LEU A 863 -30.31 31.48 19.05
N PHE A 864 -30.73 32.74 19.02
CA PHE A 864 -30.00 33.81 18.32
C PHE A 864 -28.94 34.49 19.19
N ILE A 865 -28.84 34.11 20.47
CA ILE A 865 -27.88 34.67 21.46
C ILE A 865 -28.07 36.21 21.58
N VAL A 866 -29.31 36.63 21.73
CA VAL A 866 -29.70 38.05 21.90
C VAL A 866 -30.52 38.26 23.17
N SER A 867 -30.75 39.48 23.57
CA SER A 867 -31.56 39.78 24.76
C SER A 867 -33.03 39.61 24.56
N LYS A 868 -33.54 39.93 23.35
CA LYS A 868 -34.96 39.82 23.04
C LYS A 868 -35.20 39.57 21.56
N VAL A 869 -36.24 38.80 21.24
CA VAL A 869 -36.78 38.65 19.87
C VAL A 869 -38.26 39.09 19.86
N GLU A 870 -38.61 39.94 18.91
CA GLU A 870 -39.99 40.22 18.56
C GLU A 870 -40.27 39.67 17.17
N LEU A 871 -41.22 38.73 17.08
CA LEU A 871 -41.59 38.06 15.81
C LEU A 871 -42.86 38.67 15.21
N THR A 872 -42.82 38.97 13.94
CA THR A 872 -43.97 39.37 13.13
C THR A 872 -44.12 38.41 11.96
N VAL A 873 -45.33 37.85 11.78
CA VAL A 873 -45.63 36.93 10.65
C VAL A 873 -46.40 37.70 9.60
N GLY A 874 -46.01 37.54 8.36
CA GLY A 874 -46.65 38.22 7.19
C GLY A 874 -45.74 39.26 6.55
N GLY A 875 -44.95 38.85 5.59
CA GLY A 875 -44.01 39.68 4.85
C GLY A 875 -42.85 38.90 4.28
N GLU A 876 -41.90 39.55 3.68
CA GLU A 876 -40.62 38.92 3.32
C GLU A 876 -39.73 38.83 4.56
N LEU A 877 -38.81 37.88 4.55
CA LEU A 877 -37.82 37.71 5.65
C LEU A 877 -37.02 38.99 5.82
N ALA A 878 -37.21 39.66 6.95
CA ALA A 878 -36.48 40.89 7.29
C ALA A 878 -36.04 40.87 8.77
N VAL A 879 -34.83 41.35 9.01
CA VAL A 879 -34.24 41.41 10.35
C VAL A 879 -33.84 42.86 10.64
N LYS A 880 -34.40 43.44 11.68
CA LYS A 880 -33.99 44.71 12.20
C LYS A 880 -33.36 44.55 13.59
N VAL A 881 -32.19 45.13 13.80
CA VAL A 881 -31.46 45.06 15.09
C VAL A 881 -31.46 46.44 15.71
N GLU A 882 -31.83 46.47 16.97
CA GLU A 882 -31.76 47.64 17.82
C GLU A 882 -30.93 47.35 19.09
N ASN A 883 -30.45 48.41 19.77
CA ASN A 883 -29.78 48.24 21.05
C ASN A 883 -30.81 47.78 22.11
N ALA A 884 -30.50 46.75 22.85
CA ALA A 884 -31.41 46.15 23.80
C ALA A 884 -31.83 47.13 24.88
N ALA A 885 -33.15 47.18 25.13
CA ALA A 885 -33.72 47.94 26.22
C ALA A 885 -33.46 47.28 27.61
N GLY A 886 -33.48 48.12 28.64
CA GLY A 886 -33.35 47.61 30.01
C GLY A 886 -31.92 47.60 30.60
N THR A 887 -31.76 46.94 31.74
CA THR A 887 -30.48 46.88 32.47
C THR A 887 -29.73 45.57 32.14
N LYS A 888 -28.44 45.70 31.86
CA LYS A 888 -27.57 44.54 31.62
C LYS A 888 -27.38 43.74 32.91
N CYS A 889 -27.76 42.49 32.89
CA CYS A 889 -27.57 41.60 34.03
C CYS A 889 -26.08 41.31 34.23
N PRO A 890 -25.48 41.58 35.42
CA PRO A 890 -24.05 41.40 35.67
C PRO A 890 -23.61 39.91 35.69
N ARG A 891 -24.57 38.99 35.69
CA ARG A 891 -24.27 37.53 35.71
C ARG A 891 -24.34 36.86 34.31
N CYS A 892 -25.50 37.00 33.63
CA CYS A 892 -25.68 36.36 32.30
C CYS A 892 -25.47 37.34 31.14
N TRP A 893 -25.31 38.64 31.39
CA TRP A 893 -25.06 39.70 30.39
C TRP A 893 -26.24 40.02 29.45
N LYS A 894 -27.38 39.33 29.56
CA LYS A 894 -28.60 39.72 28.87
C LYS A 894 -29.17 40.99 29.48
N HIS A 895 -29.87 41.80 28.67
CA HIS A 895 -30.59 42.96 29.18
C HIS A 895 -31.99 42.56 29.68
N SER A 896 -32.43 43.13 30.78
CA SER A 896 -33.69 42.86 31.42
C SER A 896 -34.47 44.15 31.69
N LEU A 897 -35.77 44.16 31.40
CA LEU A 897 -36.69 45.25 31.72
C LEU A 897 -37.12 45.23 33.21
N THR A 898 -36.94 44.09 33.88
CA THR A 898 -37.35 43.87 35.27
C THR A 898 -36.20 43.36 36.12
N PRO A 899 -35.05 44.08 36.21
CA PRO A 899 -33.97 43.67 37.07
C PRO A 899 -34.34 43.84 38.54
N ASN A 900 -33.72 43.03 39.43
CA ASN A 900 -33.83 43.26 40.88
C ASN A 900 -32.97 44.46 41.33
N ALA A 901 -32.95 44.76 42.63
CA ALA A 901 -32.15 45.84 43.17
C ALA A 901 -30.65 45.77 42.93
N GLU A 902 -30.14 44.55 42.62
CA GLU A 902 -28.71 44.25 42.36
C GLU A 902 -28.42 44.22 40.83
N GLY A 903 -29.41 44.50 40.00
CA GLY A 903 -29.30 44.51 38.55
C GLY A 903 -29.42 43.13 37.92
N LEU A 904 -29.70 42.07 38.66
CA LEU A 904 -29.89 40.72 38.14
C LEU A 904 -31.25 40.58 37.42
N CYS A 905 -31.26 39.90 36.30
CA CYS A 905 -32.51 39.47 35.65
C CYS A 905 -33.27 38.44 36.54
N PRO A 906 -34.57 38.24 36.36
CA PRO A 906 -35.39 37.37 37.22
C PRO A 906 -34.82 35.97 37.40
N ARG A 907 -34.35 35.34 36.30
CA ARG A 907 -33.71 34.03 36.31
C ARG A 907 -32.44 34.00 37.19
N CYS A 908 -31.52 34.92 36.92
CA CYS A 908 -30.25 34.98 37.69
C CYS A 908 -30.48 35.30 39.16
N ALA A 909 -31.47 36.14 39.48
CA ALA A 909 -31.84 36.44 40.86
C ALA A 909 -32.36 35.18 41.60
N GLU A 910 -33.17 34.35 40.91
CA GLU A 910 -33.65 33.08 41.46
C GLU A 910 -32.51 32.08 41.72
N VAL A 911 -31.64 31.89 40.73
CA VAL A 911 -30.49 31.00 40.87
C VAL A 911 -29.57 31.42 42.01
N VAL A 912 -29.22 32.72 42.09
CA VAL A 912 -28.32 33.24 43.16
C VAL A 912 -28.93 33.10 44.55
N ARG A 913 -30.27 33.21 44.68
CA ARG A 913 -30.96 33.00 45.96
C ARG A 913 -30.80 31.59 46.55
N HIS A 914 -30.66 30.59 45.67
CA HIS A 914 -30.55 29.19 46.06
C HIS A 914 -29.09 28.71 46.16
N LEU A 915 -28.10 29.58 45.89
CA LEU A 915 -26.71 29.20 46.09
C LEU A 915 -26.37 29.22 47.59
N PRO A 916 -25.65 28.22 48.10
CA PRO A 916 -25.16 28.23 49.47
C PRO A 916 -24.29 29.46 49.66
N ASP A 917 -24.39 30.09 50.87
CA ASP A 917 -23.76 31.34 51.26
C ASP A 917 -22.33 31.53 50.74
N LEU A 918 -22.22 32.28 49.65
CA LEU A 918 -20.96 32.87 49.18
C LEU A 918 -20.73 34.28 49.85
N LEU A 919 -21.31 34.50 51.03
CA LEU A 919 -21.14 35.68 51.87
C LEU A 919 -19.87 35.62 52.67
#